data_62c0b928e3a6a973525c90655b88b505
#
_entry.id   62c0b928e3a6a973525c90655b88b505
#
_cell.length_a   1.000
_cell.length_b   1.000
_cell.length_c   1.000
_cell.angle_alpha   90.00
_cell.angle_beta   90.00
_cell.angle_gamma   90.00
#
_symmetry.space_group_name_H-M   'P 1'
#
loop_
_entity.id
_entity.type
_entity.pdbx_description
1 polymer ?
#
loop_
_entity_poly.entity_id
_entity_poly.type
_entity_poly.pdbx_seq_one_letter_code
_entity_poly.pdbx_strand_id
1 'polypeptide(L)'
;MLNITHLFDETYYLNQNPDIKEAVATGVFASGFEHFMNFGKFEERDPSVFFDTEYYLAQNPDIAQAVAAGTTSAIEHFINIGQAEGRNPIFEFFTDFYLETYPDVATVVSSNLLTPYQHFIQAGLFEDREPGWGFNRSFYLENNPDVATVVNAGQMSSIQHYLTMGQAEGRIGSLTTQNPPPPNLTPPSPPGELSSATNLGLLESHLVNGMLGLWRQSQLYRFTLEGPSDVSLVLTGAMGDADLYLVEDVNQNNQIDYGEIIDSSLNYGTDLDSINRSLPAGTYFVEVYRYEGSPFYSLNLQATPRTDIPPDYVGNTLAEAFDLGDLTNAGMNFVNGILANSGIPVPEQVGDFDPVDIYRFSLATPNQLRVTLDGLSADADVKIGSDRNQDGIISFDEVIGREIRIGTEAENIYVPALVPGEYYILVEQYSGNTTYNVTVETNPVRFPLLEAVPLEAPLSPTPQTVVGGLTTTNPADTYRFSLTEASDIQLNLQGLRASADLHLIQDVNGNGIVDTGEILSMAPTLEDLINTLAEVPYVPRDSEQITFRGLPAGDYFVSANQFVLDTDYSLSLTATPATSNFNTLFGYGLVDAAAAVAQAIGEPGLAPVGDLTSEAFSNNTRDLNLMNVPAVWNRGFTGEGVIVAVLDDGVDLQHPDLANNIWVNPNEIANNGIDDDGNGFFDDVWGWDFVDGNNDPNPDLYNAHGTHVAGTVAAQRNGVDILTGLFPAEMSGVAYNATIMPVRVLGDYQTRAEADVAIASGIRYAVENGAQVLQMSLGIYLDNSMFPLTEAALAYAREQGVVAVISAGNERDTFGATRPSNPAFLANQNLAIAVGAVTQDNQLATFSNPAGPNPLPLVVAPGVDVLSTDLYQDYNFRTGTSMAAPHVAGVVALMLEANPTLTPGQVEQILIDTAQPEGITLAVA
;
A
#
# COMPACT_ATOMS: atom_id res chain seq x y z
N MET A 1 34.90 -32.39 -1.82
CA MET A 1 33.82 -32.68 -0.83
C MET A 1 34.45 -33.04 0.50
N LEU A 2 33.87 -32.60 1.60
CA LEU A 2 34.25 -33.03 2.94
C LEU A 2 34.08 -34.55 3.07
N ASN A 3 34.84 -35.15 3.91
CA ASN A 3 34.70 -36.56 4.32
C ASN A 3 34.80 -36.65 5.87
N ILE A 4 34.52 -37.80 6.44
CA ILE A 4 34.51 -37.99 7.92
C ILE A 4 35.82 -37.58 8.56
N THR A 5 36.97 -37.77 7.92
CA THR A 5 38.27 -37.39 8.50
C THR A 5 38.49 -35.90 8.62
N HIS A 6 37.73 -35.06 7.87
CA HIS A 6 37.76 -33.60 7.98
C HIS A 6 36.94 -33.11 9.18
N LEU A 7 35.97 -33.87 9.63
CA LEU A 7 35.05 -33.53 10.71
C LEU A 7 35.32 -34.31 12.00
N PHE A 8 36.39 -35.15 12.07
CA PHE A 8 36.76 -35.91 13.24
C PHE A 8 37.98 -35.31 13.93
N ASP A 9 37.86 -35.07 15.25
CA ASP A 9 38.98 -34.69 16.13
C ASP A 9 39.21 -35.76 17.19
N GLU A 10 40.38 -36.40 17.12
CA GLU A 10 40.78 -37.49 18.03
C GLU A 10 40.78 -37.00 19.49
N THR A 11 41.31 -35.79 19.74
CA THR A 11 41.46 -35.28 21.11
C THR A 11 40.10 -34.96 21.71
N TYR A 12 39.24 -34.26 20.92
CA TYR A 12 37.85 -33.97 21.30
C TYR A 12 37.11 -35.29 21.61
N TYR A 13 37.11 -36.20 20.65
CA TYR A 13 36.39 -37.47 20.77
C TYR A 13 36.75 -38.26 22.00
N LEU A 14 38.04 -38.40 22.29
CA LEU A 14 38.54 -39.12 23.47
C LEU A 14 38.25 -38.39 24.78
N ASN A 15 38.18 -37.07 24.79
CA ASN A 15 37.83 -36.30 25.97
C ASN A 15 36.32 -36.34 26.27
N GLN A 16 35.48 -36.36 25.24
CA GLN A 16 34.04 -36.51 25.41
C GLN A 16 33.62 -37.96 25.73
N ASN A 17 34.47 -38.93 25.43
CA ASN A 17 34.18 -40.36 25.59
C ASN A 17 35.26 -41.05 26.47
N PRO A 18 35.22 -40.88 27.82
CA PRO A 18 36.22 -41.46 28.72
C PRO A 18 36.34 -42.99 28.66
N ASP A 19 35.25 -43.67 28.38
CA ASP A 19 35.18 -45.11 28.15
C ASP A 19 36.05 -45.55 26.96
N ILE A 20 35.97 -44.78 25.87
CA ILE A 20 36.77 -45.07 24.67
C ILE A 20 38.22 -44.66 24.88
N LYS A 21 38.47 -43.58 25.59
CA LYS A 21 39.84 -43.17 25.96
C LYS A 21 40.55 -44.29 26.73
N GLU A 22 39.89 -44.95 27.68
CA GLU A 22 40.39 -46.07 28.40
C GLU A 22 40.62 -47.32 27.50
N ALA A 23 39.67 -47.58 26.60
CA ALA A 23 39.72 -48.67 25.63
C ALA A 23 40.91 -48.49 24.66
N VAL A 24 41.20 -47.29 24.21
CA VAL A 24 42.40 -46.98 23.39
C VAL A 24 43.67 -47.10 24.20
N ALA A 25 43.69 -46.63 25.45
CA ALA A 25 44.85 -46.72 26.31
C ALA A 25 45.22 -48.19 26.68
N THR A 26 44.20 -49.05 26.69
CA THR A 26 44.40 -50.50 26.97
C THR A 26 44.60 -51.37 25.73
N GLY A 27 44.60 -50.74 24.53
CA GLY A 27 44.84 -51.38 23.24
C GLY A 27 43.65 -52.18 22.69
N VAL A 28 42.44 -51.93 23.18
CA VAL A 28 41.22 -52.53 22.63
C VAL A 28 40.90 -51.92 21.25
N PHE A 29 41.17 -50.63 21.09
CA PHE A 29 41.13 -49.91 19.81
C PHE A 29 42.49 -49.23 19.56
N ALA A 30 42.88 -49.10 18.29
CA ALA A 30 44.14 -48.45 17.93
C ALA A 30 44.00 -46.90 18.04
N SER A 31 42.75 -46.33 17.92
CA SER A 31 42.46 -44.91 18.04
C SER A 31 40.99 -44.69 18.34
N GLY A 32 40.62 -43.46 18.77
CA GLY A 32 39.25 -43.00 18.86
C GLY A 32 38.57 -43.02 17.50
N PHE A 33 39.33 -42.68 16.42
CA PHE A 33 38.80 -42.71 15.06
C PHE A 33 38.40 -44.16 14.63
N GLU A 34 39.19 -45.15 15.00
CA GLU A 34 38.83 -46.53 14.71
C GLU A 34 37.52 -46.92 15.41
N HIS A 35 37.35 -46.56 16.68
CA HIS A 35 36.12 -46.81 17.41
C HIS A 35 34.95 -46.05 16.74
N PHE A 36 35.13 -44.75 16.42
CA PHE A 36 34.08 -43.94 15.80
C PHE A 36 33.60 -44.55 14.49
N MET A 37 34.50 -44.92 13.61
CA MET A 37 34.15 -45.51 12.32
C MET A 37 33.40 -46.85 12.43
N ASN A 38 33.70 -47.66 13.43
CA ASN A 38 33.09 -48.98 13.58
C ASN A 38 31.83 -48.95 14.45
N PHE A 39 31.73 -48.09 15.42
CA PHE A 39 30.66 -48.03 16.43
C PHE A 39 30.11 -46.63 16.66
N GLY A 40 30.95 -45.66 17.01
CA GLY A 40 30.57 -44.35 17.54
C GLY A 40 29.59 -43.54 16.65
N LYS A 41 29.76 -43.63 15.33
CA LYS A 41 28.82 -42.95 14.38
C LYS A 41 27.41 -43.55 14.42
N PHE A 42 27.22 -44.76 14.92
CA PHE A 42 25.91 -45.39 15.11
C PHE A 42 25.42 -45.29 16.56
N GLU A 43 26.30 -44.87 17.49
CA GLU A 43 25.98 -44.61 18.89
C GLU A 43 25.64 -43.13 19.14
N GLU A 44 25.43 -42.36 18.08
CA GLU A 44 25.12 -40.93 18.13
C GLU A 44 26.16 -40.08 18.86
N ARG A 45 27.45 -40.52 18.84
CA ARG A 45 28.55 -39.77 19.42
C ARG A 45 29.09 -38.72 18.46
N ASP A 46 29.35 -37.52 18.97
CA ASP A 46 29.87 -36.43 18.13
C ASP A 46 31.35 -36.65 17.81
N PRO A 47 31.73 -36.50 16.52
CA PRO A 47 33.11 -36.68 16.07
C PRO A 47 34.03 -35.53 16.43
N SER A 48 33.49 -34.29 16.54
CA SER A 48 34.18 -33.06 16.91
C SER A 48 33.14 -31.92 17.18
N VAL A 49 33.59 -30.72 17.51
CA VAL A 49 32.77 -29.51 17.64
C VAL A 49 32.17 -29.06 16.31
N PHE A 50 32.54 -29.67 15.18
CA PHE A 50 32.07 -29.34 13.84
C PHE A 50 30.96 -30.26 13.33
N PHE A 51 30.44 -31.17 14.14
CA PHE A 51 29.29 -32.00 13.83
C PHE A 51 28.60 -32.46 15.11
N ASP A 52 27.43 -31.93 15.37
CA ASP A 52 26.56 -32.27 16.50
C ASP A 52 25.49 -33.25 16.00
N THR A 53 25.56 -34.49 16.43
CA THR A 53 24.69 -35.59 15.99
C THR A 53 23.27 -35.40 16.48
N GLU A 54 23.09 -34.98 17.74
CA GLU A 54 21.77 -34.73 18.34
C GLU A 54 21.10 -33.55 17.65
N TYR A 55 21.81 -32.45 17.48
CA TYR A 55 21.30 -31.29 16.72
C TYR A 55 20.93 -31.67 15.31
N TYR A 56 21.81 -32.35 14.57
CA TYR A 56 21.54 -32.71 13.17
C TYR A 56 20.29 -33.59 13.02
N LEU A 57 20.12 -34.60 13.92
CA LEU A 57 18.95 -35.46 13.88
C LEU A 57 17.67 -34.74 14.32
N ALA A 58 17.77 -33.85 15.29
CA ALA A 58 16.63 -33.01 15.73
C ALA A 58 16.14 -32.08 14.60
N GLN A 59 17.07 -31.55 13.80
CA GLN A 59 16.72 -30.69 12.66
C GLN A 59 16.27 -31.48 11.41
N ASN A 60 16.48 -32.80 11.37
CA ASN A 60 16.21 -33.65 10.21
C ASN A 60 15.44 -34.92 10.59
N PRO A 61 14.13 -34.87 10.90
CA PRO A 61 13.34 -36.02 11.35
C PRO A 61 13.27 -37.18 10.35
N ASP A 62 13.35 -36.85 9.05
CA ASP A 62 13.45 -37.84 7.97
C ASP A 62 14.72 -38.68 8.10
N ILE A 63 15.84 -38.07 8.49
CA ILE A 63 17.11 -38.74 8.69
C ILE A 63 17.15 -39.46 10.05
N ALA A 64 16.56 -38.86 11.08
CA ALA A 64 16.40 -39.52 12.37
C ALA A 64 15.66 -40.86 12.22
N GLN A 65 14.63 -40.93 11.41
CA GLN A 65 13.93 -42.18 11.09
C GLN A 65 14.82 -43.20 10.34
N ALA A 66 15.63 -42.71 9.39
CA ALA A 66 16.55 -43.56 8.62
C ALA A 66 17.71 -44.13 9.52
N VAL A 67 18.21 -43.28 10.43
CA VAL A 67 19.23 -43.69 11.43
C VAL A 67 18.65 -44.72 12.41
N ALA A 68 17.45 -44.49 12.94
CA ALA A 68 16.74 -45.44 13.80
C ALA A 68 16.44 -46.77 13.10
N ALA A 69 16.24 -46.76 11.79
CA ALA A 69 16.10 -47.98 10.95
C ALA A 69 17.43 -48.63 10.61
N GLY A 70 18.56 -48.07 11.00
CA GLY A 70 19.91 -48.61 10.74
C GLY A 70 20.37 -48.54 9.30
N THR A 71 19.77 -47.68 8.46
CA THR A 71 20.07 -47.57 7.01
C THR A 71 21.25 -46.64 6.73
N THR A 72 21.55 -45.69 7.63
CA THR A 72 22.65 -44.71 7.55
C THR A 72 23.02 -44.25 8.97
N SER A 73 24.10 -43.48 9.11
CA SER A 73 24.35 -42.67 10.30
C SER A 73 24.20 -41.19 9.99
N ALA A 74 23.99 -40.37 11.00
CA ALA A 74 23.79 -38.91 10.85
C ALA A 74 24.92 -38.27 10.02
N ILE A 75 26.19 -38.55 10.41
CA ILE A 75 27.35 -37.96 9.72
C ILE A 75 27.55 -38.54 8.32
N GLU A 76 27.25 -39.83 8.07
CA GLU A 76 27.32 -40.39 6.72
C GLU A 76 26.30 -39.76 5.79
N HIS A 77 25.07 -39.52 6.28
CA HIS A 77 24.07 -38.81 5.52
C HIS A 77 24.52 -37.37 5.21
N PHE A 78 24.97 -36.62 6.23
CA PHE A 78 25.42 -35.23 6.04
C PHE A 78 26.53 -35.14 4.98
N ILE A 79 27.55 -36.00 5.08
CA ILE A 79 28.70 -35.96 4.14
C ILE A 79 28.27 -36.30 2.70
N ASN A 80 27.42 -37.30 2.53
CA ASN A 80 27.06 -37.79 1.20
C ASN A 80 25.96 -36.97 0.52
N ILE A 81 25.05 -36.42 1.29
CA ILE A 81 23.83 -35.78 0.79
C ILE A 81 23.62 -34.41 1.47
N GLY A 82 23.55 -34.38 2.80
CA GLY A 82 23.07 -33.24 3.57
C GLY A 82 23.84 -31.94 3.35
N GLN A 83 25.18 -32.01 3.18
CA GLN A 83 25.96 -30.81 2.88
C GLN A 83 25.66 -30.20 1.50
N ALA A 84 25.21 -31.02 0.53
CA ALA A 84 24.79 -30.54 -0.79
C ALA A 84 23.35 -30.05 -0.81
N GLU A 85 22.53 -30.51 0.12
CA GLU A 85 21.16 -30.05 0.39
C GLU A 85 21.11 -28.78 1.27
N GLY A 86 22.28 -28.27 1.69
CA GLY A 86 22.35 -27.12 2.57
C GLY A 86 21.93 -27.38 4.03
N ARG A 87 21.87 -28.65 4.48
CA ARG A 87 21.50 -28.96 5.88
C ARG A 87 22.61 -28.54 6.86
N ASN A 88 22.23 -27.97 7.99
CA ASN A 88 23.13 -27.39 8.98
C ASN A 88 23.62 -28.49 9.94
N PRO A 89 24.94 -28.70 10.11
CA PRO A 89 25.49 -29.78 10.94
C PRO A 89 25.71 -29.42 12.42
N ILE A 90 25.71 -28.14 12.76
CA ILE A 90 25.87 -27.59 14.11
C ILE A 90 24.97 -26.34 14.28
N PHE A 91 24.65 -26.03 15.52
CA PHE A 91 23.81 -24.87 15.87
C PHE A 91 24.37 -23.52 15.41
N GLU A 92 25.68 -23.36 15.38
CA GLU A 92 26.33 -22.09 15.03
C GLU A 92 26.41 -21.85 13.51
N PHE A 93 26.20 -22.88 12.67
CA PHE A 93 26.33 -22.73 11.22
C PHE A 93 24.99 -22.83 10.54
N PHE A 94 24.65 -21.79 9.80
CA PHE A 94 23.46 -21.70 8.98
C PHE A 94 23.83 -21.44 7.52
N THR A 95 23.50 -22.38 6.66
CA THR A 95 23.82 -22.34 5.24
C THR A 95 23.33 -21.06 4.57
N ASP A 96 22.07 -20.68 4.80
CA ASP A 96 21.45 -19.53 4.17
C ASP A 96 22.11 -18.23 4.66
N PHE A 97 22.22 -18.01 5.96
CA PHE A 97 22.95 -16.88 6.53
C PHE A 97 24.36 -16.74 5.94
N TYR A 98 25.08 -17.85 5.82
CA TYR A 98 26.46 -17.84 5.37
C TYR A 98 26.59 -17.46 3.89
N LEU A 99 25.64 -17.87 3.05
CA LEU A 99 25.60 -17.50 1.63
C LEU A 99 25.13 -16.07 1.41
N GLU A 100 24.20 -15.60 2.22
CA GLU A 100 23.69 -14.23 2.17
C GLU A 100 24.73 -13.21 2.65
N THR A 101 25.37 -13.50 3.78
CA THR A 101 26.40 -12.63 4.36
C THR A 101 27.66 -12.56 3.48
N TYR A 102 27.93 -13.60 2.68
CA TYR A 102 29.17 -13.72 1.89
C TYR A 102 28.90 -14.01 0.40
N PRO A 103 28.57 -13.00 -0.44
CA PRO A 103 28.30 -13.19 -1.87
C PRO A 103 29.45 -13.82 -2.68
N ASP A 104 30.70 -13.62 -2.24
CA ASP A 104 31.85 -14.29 -2.81
C ASP A 104 31.79 -15.82 -2.63
N VAL A 105 31.29 -16.28 -1.47
CA VAL A 105 31.06 -17.71 -1.20
C VAL A 105 29.89 -18.23 -2.04
N ALA A 106 28.79 -17.47 -2.12
CA ALA A 106 27.63 -17.82 -2.93
C ALA A 106 28.02 -18.03 -4.40
N THR A 107 28.91 -17.19 -4.93
CA THR A 107 29.45 -17.34 -6.30
C THR A 107 30.23 -18.63 -6.51
N VAL A 108 31.04 -19.05 -5.53
CA VAL A 108 31.81 -20.30 -5.58
C VAL A 108 30.90 -21.51 -5.44
N VAL A 109 29.90 -21.44 -4.56
CA VAL A 109 28.91 -22.50 -4.33
C VAL A 109 28.03 -22.69 -5.57
N SER A 110 27.53 -21.62 -6.19
CA SER A 110 26.71 -21.70 -7.41
C SER A 110 27.46 -22.33 -8.59
N SER A 111 28.78 -22.25 -8.59
CA SER A 111 29.65 -22.94 -9.56
C SER A 111 29.87 -24.42 -9.26
N ASN A 112 29.22 -24.99 -8.26
CA ASN A 112 29.36 -26.40 -7.76
C ASN A 112 30.80 -26.77 -7.42
N LEU A 113 31.64 -25.85 -7.01
CA LEU A 113 33.02 -26.10 -6.64
C LEU A 113 33.15 -26.51 -5.17
N LEU A 114 32.38 -25.90 -4.28
CA LEU A 114 32.36 -26.19 -2.84
C LEU A 114 30.91 -26.18 -2.35
N THR A 115 30.64 -26.83 -1.20
CA THR A 115 29.40 -26.56 -0.44
C THR A 115 29.62 -25.41 0.53
N PRO A 116 28.59 -24.75 1.05
CA PRO A 116 28.71 -23.65 2.01
C PRO A 116 29.48 -24.08 3.26
N TYR A 117 29.14 -25.23 3.84
CA TYR A 117 29.82 -25.77 5.01
C TYR A 117 31.26 -26.20 4.71
N GLN A 118 31.54 -26.70 3.51
CA GLN A 118 32.89 -27.01 3.07
C GLN A 118 33.75 -25.75 3.01
N HIS A 119 33.21 -24.63 2.49
CA HIS A 119 33.92 -23.35 2.50
C HIS A 119 34.17 -22.87 3.95
N PHE A 120 33.16 -22.94 4.82
CA PHE A 120 33.28 -22.54 6.21
C PHE A 120 34.45 -23.29 6.91
N ILE A 121 34.47 -24.62 6.82
CA ILE A 121 35.53 -25.46 7.46
C ILE A 121 36.91 -25.16 6.85
N GLN A 122 37.03 -24.97 5.54
CA GLN A 122 38.32 -24.83 4.85
C GLN A 122 38.87 -23.40 4.81
N ALA A 123 38.03 -22.39 4.85
CA ALA A 123 38.41 -20.98 4.71
C ALA A 123 37.76 -20.09 5.79
N GLY A 124 36.44 -20.16 5.91
CA GLY A 124 35.66 -19.23 6.74
C GLY A 124 36.07 -19.22 8.21
N LEU A 125 36.44 -20.38 8.80
CA LEU A 125 36.99 -20.44 10.15
C LEU A 125 38.28 -19.61 10.34
N PHE A 126 39.13 -19.57 9.32
CA PHE A 126 40.42 -18.86 9.37
C PHE A 126 40.27 -17.40 8.97
N GLU A 127 39.26 -17.06 8.17
CA GLU A 127 38.90 -15.72 7.75
C GLU A 127 38.07 -14.97 8.79
N ASP A 128 37.77 -15.64 9.91
CA ASP A 128 36.94 -15.14 11.02
C ASP A 128 35.51 -14.73 10.58
N ARG A 129 34.97 -15.46 9.58
CA ARG A 129 33.63 -15.23 9.07
C ARG A 129 32.59 -15.75 10.06
N GLU A 130 31.56 -14.96 10.30
CA GLU A 130 30.41 -15.40 11.11
C GLU A 130 29.68 -16.54 10.41
N PRO A 131 29.45 -17.68 11.08
CA PRO A 131 28.88 -18.87 10.43
C PRO A 131 27.36 -18.88 10.44
N GLY A 132 26.71 -18.07 11.29
CA GLY A 132 25.30 -18.04 11.56
C GLY A 132 24.97 -17.30 12.83
N TRP A 133 23.70 -17.20 13.14
CA TRP A 133 23.19 -16.45 14.29
C TRP A 133 23.58 -17.01 15.66
N GLY A 134 24.00 -18.25 15.74
CA GLY A 134 24.50 -18.86 16.97
C GLY A 134 25.81 -18.23 17.48
N PHE A 135 26.46 -17.41 16.63
CA PHE A 135 27.69 -16.75 16.98
C PHE A 135 27.79 -15.35 16.36
N ASN A 136 27.96 -14.34 17.20
CA ASN A 136 28.22 -12.97 16.77
C ASN A 136 29.62 -12.54 17.19
N ARG A 137 30.45 -12.23 16.21
CA ARG A 137 31.87 -11.89 16.40
C ARG A 137 32.07 -10.67 17.30
N SER A 138 31.34 -9.61 17.01
CA SER A 138 31.49 -8.35 17.76
C SER A 138 31.07 -8.54 19.22
N PHE A 139 29.92 -9.12 19.46
CA PHE A 139 29.44 -9.45 20.80
C PHE A 139 30.43 -10.35 21.56
N TYR A 140 30.95 -11.40 20.89
CA TYR A 140 31.87 -12.33 21.53
C TYR A 140 33.16 -11.65 21.95
N LEU A 141 33.75 -10.83 21.08
CA LEU A 141 35.01 -10.13 21.38
C LEU A 141 34.84 -8.99 22.41
N GLU A 142 33.71 -8.29 22.38
CA GLU A 142 33.40 -7.26 23.38
C GLU A 142 33.25 -7.82 24.80
N ASN A 143 32.63 -8.99 24.91
CA ASN A 143 32.42 -9.67 26.20
C ASN A 143 33.61 -10.52 26.64
N ASN A 144 34.62 -10.73 25.79
CA ASN A 144 35.80 -11.51 26.05
C ASN A 144 37.09 -10.80 25.60
N PRO A 145 37.57 -9.77 26.32
CA PRO A 145 38.76 -8.97 25.94
C PRO A 145 40.06 -9.76 25.87
N ASP A 146 40.14 -10.85 26.61
CA ASP A 146 41.26 -11.81 26.56
C ASP A 146 41.31 -12.51 25.20
N VAL A 147 40.16 -12.94 24.68
CA VAL A 147 40.03 -13.54 23.35
C VAL A 147 40.33 -12.52 22.28
N ALA A 148 39.78 -11.30 22.42
CA ALA A 148 40.03 -10.19 21.46
C ALA A 148 41.57 -9.94 21.30
N THR A 149 42.34 -10.09 22.35
CA THR A 149 43.81 -9.97 22.29
C THR A 149 44.44 -11.06 21.42
N VAL A 150 43.99 -12.29 21.54
CA VAL A 150 44.47 -13.48 20.76
C VAL A 150 44.08 -13.36 19.30
N VAL A 151 42.84 -12.95 19.04
CA VAL A 151 42.28 -12.75 17.69
C VAL A 151 43.01 -11.61 16.97
N ASN A 152 43.20 -10.48 17.62
CA ASN A 152 43.89 -9.32 17.04
C ASN A 152 45.38 -9.62 16.80
N ALA A 153 45.96 -10.57 17.52
CA ALA A 153 47.33 -11.05 17.28
C ALA A 153 47.40 -12.08 16.11
N GLY A 154 46.27 -12.39 15.46
CA GLY A 154 46.21 -13.35 14.37
C GLY A 154 46.54 -14.80 14.75
N GLN A 155 46.40 -15.16 16.03
CA GLN A 155 46.74 -16.49 16.50
C GLN A 155 45.64 -17.53 16.30
N MET A 156 44.39 -17.06 16.31
CA MET A 156 43.20 -17.84 16.01
C MET A 156 42.03 -16.88 15.70
N SER A 157 40.98 -17.38 15.04
CA SER A 157 39.78 -16.56 14.80
C SER A 157 38.83 -16.60 16.00
N SER A 158 37.91 -15.65 16.08
CA SER A 158 36.95 -15.56 17.18
C SER A 158 36.01 -16.76 17.22
N ILE A 159 35.52 -17.19 16.09
CA ILE A 159 34.64 -18.37 15.98
C ILE A 159 35.40 -19.65 16.25
N GLN A 160 36.64 -19.78 15.81
CA GLN A 160 37.49 -20.92 16.15
C GLN A 160 37.71 -21.02 17.65
N HIS A 161 38.00 -19.90 18.34
CA HIS A 161 38.12 -19.90 19.81
C HIS A 161 36.81 -20.33 20.46
N TYR A 162 35.66 -19.78 20.01
CA TYR A 162 34.38 -20.11 20.60
C TYR A 162 34.06 -21.60 20.52
N LEU A 163 34.13 -22.19 19.33
CA LEU A 163 33.80 -23.58 19.10
C LEU A 163 34.75 -24.54 19.83
N THR A 164 36.05 -24.25 19.88
CA THR A 164 37.05 -25.18 20.42
C THR A 164 37.32 -25.04 21.93
N MET A 165 37.06 -23.84 22.50
CA MET A 165 37.36 -23.54 23.92
C MET A 165 36.22 -22.77 24.58
N GLY A 166 35.66 -21.73 23.95
CA GLY A 166 34.73 -20.80 24.54
C GLY A 166 33.45 -21.46 25.05
N GLN A 167 32.90 -22.41 24.30
CA GLN A 167 31.71 -23.16 24.72
C GLN A 167 31.99 -23.98 25.99
N ALA A 168 33.13 -24.70 26.04
CA ALA A 168 33.53 -25.48 27.21
C ALA A 168 33.85 -24.59 28.43
N GLU A 169 34.27 -23.34 28.21
CA GLU A 169 34.50 -22.35 29.26
C GLU A 169 33.21 -21.62 29.70
N GLY A 170 32.06 -21.97 29.10
CA GLY A 170 30.77 -21.36 29.39
C GLY A 170 30.65 -19.92 28.86
N ARG A 171 31.43 -19.50 27.86
CA ARG A 171 31.35 -18.20 27.23
C ARG A 171 30.15 -18.17 26.27
N ILE A 172 29.46 -17.06 26.25
CA ILE A 172 28.28 -16.84 25.37
C ILE A 172 28.77 -16.34 24.02
N GLY A 173 28.44 -17.07 22.95
CA GLY A 173 28.84 -16.74 21.58
C GLY A 173 27.96 -15.66 20.94
N SER A 174 26.72 -15.59 21.38
CA SER A 174 25.73 -14.54 21.01
C SER A 174 24.76 -14.40 22.17
N LEU A 175 23.89 -13.37 22.13
CA LEU A 175 22.81 -13.19 23.12
C LEU A 175 21.73 -14.30 23.04
N THR A 176 21.79 -15.16 22.05
CA THR A 176 20.83 -16.23 21.82
C THR A 176 21.23 -17.50 22.56
N THR A 177 20.96 -17.58 23.85
CA THR A 177 21.08 -18.82 24.59
C THR A 177 19.71 -19.38 24.93
N GLN A 178 19.21 -20.33 24.20
CA GLN A 178 18.61 -21.60 24.64
C GLN A 178 17.67 -22.22 23.58
N ASN A 179 17.88 -23.47 23.32
CA ASN A 179 17.13 -24.47 22.56
C ASN A 179 16.90 -24.24 21.06
N PRO A 180 17.24 -25.22 20.24
CA PRO A 180 16.93 -25.20 18.82
C PRO A 180 15.39 -25.17 18.59
N PRO A 181 14.92 -24.54 17.53
CA PRO A 181 13.51 -24.58 17.15
C PRO A 181 13.10 -26.01 16.79
N PRO A 182 11.83 -26.41 17.02
CA PRO A 182 11.36 -27.74 16.67
C PRO A 182 11.43 -27.99 15.15
N PRO A 183 11.68 -29.21 14.73
CA PRO A 183 11.81 -29.54 13.32
C PRO A 183 10.42 -29.62 12.69
N ASN A 184 10.16 -28.78 11.73
CA ASN A 184 9.30 -28.96 10.56
C ASN A 184 9.16 -27.63 9.81
N LEU A 185 10.00 -27.46 8.80
CA LEU A 185 9.83 -26.37 7.87
C LEU A 185 9.63 -26.98 6.49
N THR A 186 8.39 -27.00 6.04
CA THR A 186 8.07 -27.09 4.61
C THR A 186 8.62 -25.85 3.91
N PRO A 187 9.03 -25.93 2.63
CA PRO A 187 9.47 -24.75 1.89
C PRO A 187 8.40 -23.66 1.95
N PRO A 188 8.78 -22.39 2.01
CA PRO A 188 7.85 -21.28 2.22
C PRO A 188 6.82 -21.22 1.09
N SER A 189 5.56 -21.17 1.49
CA SER A 189 4.48 -20.66 0.65
C SER A 189 4.69 -19.14 0.48
N PRO A 190 4.15 -18.55 -0.58
CA PRO A 190 4.19 -17.08 -0.74
C PRO A 190 3.68 -16.37 0.51
N PRO A 191 4.20 -15.19 0.85
CA PRO A 191 3.70 -14.39 1.97
C PRO A 191 2.18 -14.20 1.85
N GLY A 192 1.46 -14.38 2.96
CA GLY A 192 0.02 -14.10 3.02
C GLY A 192 -0.93 -15.28 2.75
N GLU A 193 -0.44 -16.48 2.40
CA GLU A 193 -1.35 -17.63 2.24
C GLU A 193 -1.71 -18.25 3.60
N LEU A 194 -2.91 -17.95 4.11
CA LEU A 194 -3.44 -18.49 5.39
C LEU A 194 -3.54 -20.03 5.40
N SER A 195 -3.64 -20.64 4.23
CA SER A 195 -3.60 -22.11 4.08
C SER A 195 -2.30 -22.74 4.57
N SER A 196 -1.21 -21.98 4.61
CA SER A 196 0.12 -22.41 5.08
C SER A 196 0.31 -22.33 6.60
N ALA A 197 -0.65 -21.74 7.32
CA ALA A 197 -0.54 -21.50 8.76
C ALA A 197 -0.38 -22.78 9.58
N THR A 198 0.56 -22.76 10.51
CA THR A 198 0.76 -23.84 11.49
C THR A 198 -0.46 -23.90 12.41
N ASN A 199 -1.18 -25.02 12.36
CA ASN A 199 -2.41 -25.18 13.13
C ASN A 199 -2.11 -25.53 14.60
N LEU A 200 -2.43 -24.64 15.51
CA LEU A 200 -2.29 -24.83 16.97
C LEU A 200 -3.52 -25.50 17.61
N GLY A 201 -4.65 -25.61 16.87
CA GLY A 201 -5.90 -26.16 17.40
C GLY A 201 -6.64 -25.21 18.32
N LEU A 202 -7.35 -25.77 19.33
CA LEU A 202 -8.05 -24.97 20.34
C LEU A 202 -7.04 -24.20 21.21
N LEU A 203 -7.23 -22.89 21.31
CA LEU A 203 -6.31 -22.04 22.09
C LEU A 203 -6.72 -22.08 23.59
N GLU A 204 -5.86 -22.63 24.41
CA GLU A 204 -5.86 -22.44 25.87
C GLU A 204 -4.59 -21.71 26.29
N SER A 205 -3.42 -22.28 25.96
CA SER A 205 -2.10 -21.67 26.17
C SER A 205 -1.10 -22.38 25.29
N HIS A 206 -0.45 -21.64 24.39
CA HIS A 206 0.60 -22.14 23.52
C HIS A 206 1.83 -21.24 23.60
N LEU A 207 3.00 -21.84 23.60
CA LEU A 207 4.28 -21.17 23.42
C LEU A 207 4.93 -21.73 22.18
N VAL A 208 5.16 -20.87 21.18
CA VAL A 208 5.82 -21.24 19.95
C VAL A 208 7.08 -20.40 19.79
N ASN A 209 8.14 -21.01 19.26
CA ASN A 209 9.40 -20.35 18.97
C ASN A 209 9.64 -20.42 17.46
N GLY A 210 10.16 -19.37 16.89
CA GLY A 210 10.43 -19.31 15.46
C GLY A 210 11.62 -18.40 15.15
N MET A 211 11.93 -18.34 13.86
CA MET A 211 12.95 -17.46 13.31
C MET A 211 12.50 -17.00 11.93
N LEU A 212 12.68 -15.73 11.66
CA LEU A 212 12.43 -15.10 10.37
C LEU A 212 13.76 -14.69 9.73
N GLY A 213 13.83 -14.66 8.42
CA GLY A 213 15.01 -14.32 7.63
C GLY A 213 14.61 -13.89 6.23
N LEU A 214 15.57 -13.53 5.38
CA LEU A 214 15.32 -12.97 4.04
C LEU A 214 14.44 -13.86 3.15
N TRP A 215 14.47 -15.16 3.32
CA TRP A 215 13.65 -16.14 2.59
C TRP A 215 12.37 -16.56 3.33
N ARG A 216 12.17 -16.06 4.54
CA ARG A 216 10.99 -16.30 5.35
C ARG A 216 10.66 -15.02 6.09
N GLN A 217 9.96 -14.15 5.41
CA GLN A 217 9.60 -12.84 5.94
C GLN A 217 8.51 -12.94 7.00
N SER A 218 7.62 -13.93 6.90
CA SER A 218 6.58 -14.13 7.90
C SER A 218 6.39 -15.59 8.32
N GLN A 219 5.72 -15.80 9.45
CA GLN A 219 5.28 -17.09 9.96
C GLN A 219 3.87 -16.99 10.47
N LEU A 220 3.01 -17.79 9.88
CA LEU A 220 1.58 -17.83 10.19
C LEU A 220 1.26 -18.98 11.17
N TYR A 221 0.40 -18.68 12.14
CA TYR A 221 -0.20 -19.64 13.08
C TYR A 221 -1.71 -19.51 13.03
N ARG A 222 -2.42 -20.63 13.10
CA ARG A 222 -3.87 -20.69 13.17
C ARG A 222 -4.33 -21.28 14.49
N PHE A 223 -5.30 -20.65 15.15
CA PHE A 223 -5.94 -21.21 16.34
C PHE A 223 -7.47 -21.09 16.26
N THR A 224 -8.18 -21.77 17.14
CA THR A 224 -9.66 -21.71 17.26
C THR A 224 -10.06 -21.39 18.67
N LEU A 225 -11.19 -20.67 18.82
CA LEU A 225 -11.88 -20.39 20.08
C LEU A 225 -13.26 -21.07 20.05
N GLU A 226 -13.60 -21.85 21.07
CA GLU A 226 -14.93 -22.48 21.18
C GLU A 226 -16.01 -21.51 21.68
N GLY A 227 -15.61 -20.42 22.27
CA GLY A 227 -16.49 -19.37 22.81
C GLY A 227 -15.71 -18.07 22.99
N PRO A 228 -16.44 -16.98 23.25
CA PRO A 228 -15.82 -15.68 23.48
C PRO A 228 -14.73 -15.75 24.54
N SER A 229 -13.58 -15.16 24.26
CA SER A 229 -12.39 -15.30 25.11
C SER A 229 -11.52 -14.05 25.06
N ASP A 230 -10.92 -13.70 26.20
CA ASP A 230 -9.81 -12.75 26.24
C ASP A 230 -8.55 -13.44 25.73
N VAL A 231 -8.02 -12.96 24.62
CA VAL A 231 -6.79 -13.49 23.99
C VAL A 231 -5.64 -12.54 24.28
N SER A 232 -4.53 -13.11 24.73
CA SER A 232 -3.28 -12.39 24.94
C SER A 232 -2.19 -13.02 24.07
N LEU A 233 -1.63 -12.26 23.17
CA LEU A 233 -0.51 -12.61 22.31
C LEU A 233 0.68 -11.78 22.77
N VAL A 234 1.80 -12.41 23.05
CA VAL A 234 3.02 -11.74 23.51
C VAL A 234 4.19 -12.28 22.72
N LEU A 235 4.76 -11.42 21.88
CA LEU A 235 5.94 -11.72 21.08
C LEU A 235 7.17 -11.17 21.79
N THR A 236 8.15 -12.02 22.00
CA THR A 236 9.46 -11.66 22.56
C THR A 236 10.53 -12.17 21.62
N GLY A 237 11.50 -11.34 21.29
CA GLY A 237 12.56 -11.74 20.38
C GLY A 237 13.92 -11.24 20.86
N ALA A 238 14.97 -11.78 20.25
CA ALA A 238 16.32 -11.30 20.38
C ALA A 238 16.92 -11.16 18.97
N MET A 239 17.55 -10.01 18.70
CA MET A 239 18.31 -9.69 17.48
C MET A 239 17.46 -9.60 16.21
N GLY A 240 16.83 -8.46 16.05
CA GLY A 240 16.00 -8.09 14.90
C GLY A 240 14.60 -7.65 15.34
N ASP A 241 13.89 -7.04 14.43
CA ASP A 241 12.57 -6.50 14.60
C ASP A 241 11.54 -7.41 13.95
N ALA A 242 10.48 -7.73 14.69
CA ALA A 242 9.39 -8.56 14.19
C ALA A 242 8.05 -8.10 14.75
N ASP A 243 7.15 -7.81 13.86
CA ASP A 243 5.79 -7.35 14.11
C ASP A 243 4.82 -8.49 14.37
N LEU A 244 3.73 -8.18 15.02
CA LEU A 244 2.68 -9.12 15.37
C LEU A 244 1.34 -8.64 14.81
N TYR A 245 0.69 -9.49 14.01
CA TYR A 245 -0.64 -9.24 13.47
C TYR A 245 -1.61 -10.32 13.90
N LEU A 246 -2.83 -9.92 14.23
CA LEU A 246 -3.96 -10.80 14.49
C LEU A 246 -4.97 -10.66 13.35
N VAL A 247 -5.34 -11.77 12.72
CA VAL A 247 -6.09 -11.80 11.45
C VAL A 247 -7.27 -12.75 11.55
N GLU A 248 -8.37 -12.41 10.89
CA GLU A 248 -9.52 -13.29 10.65
C GLU A 248 -9.81 -13.35 9.15
N ASP A 249 -9.82 -14.55 8.54
CA ASP A 249 -10.15 -14.76 7.13
C ASP A 249 -11.67 -14.70 6.95
N VAL A 250 -12.19 -13.50 6.81
CA VAL A 250 -13.63 -13.24 6.77
C VAL A 250 -14.23 -13.67 5.43
N ASN A 251 -13.55 -13.44 4.33
CA ASN A 251 -14.00 -13.78 2.98
C ASN A 251 -13.65 -15.22 2.55
N GLN A 252 -12.88 -15.94 3.36
CA GLN A 252 -12.45 -17.33 3.16
C GLN A 252 -11.65 -17.55 1.85
N ASN A 253 -10.94 -16.53 1.39
CA ASN A 253 -10.08 -16.62 0.21
C ASN A 253 -8.68 -17.22 0.52
N ASN A 254 -8.35 -17.41 1.81
CA ASN A 254 -7.07 -17.86 2.35
C ASN A 254 -5.90 -16.90 2.10
N GLN A 255 -6.17 -15.62 1.94
CA GLN A 255 -5.16 -14.56 1.87
C GLN A 255 -5.40 -13.58 3.03
N ILE A 256 -4.43 -12.73 3.33
CA ILE A 256 -4.59 -11.65 4.31
C ILE A 256 -4.94 -10.39 3.53
N ASP A 257 -6.19 -9.94 3.67
CA ASP A 257 -6.65 -8.69 3.11
C ASP A 257 -6.65 -7.59 4.17
N TYR A 258 -6.53 -6.33 3.75
CA TYR A 258 -6.41 -5.19 4.67
C TYR A 258 -7.56 -5.09 5.70
N GLY A 259 -8.78 -5.46 5.31
CA GLY A 259 -9.96 -5.48 6.20
C GLY A 259 -10.04 -6.67 7.17
N GLU A 260 -9.09 -7.60 7.10
CA GLU A 260 -9.06 -8.83 7.91
C GLU A 260 -8.07 -8.78 9.07
N ILE A 261 -7.25 -7.73 9.15
CA ILE A 261 -6.35 -7.50 10.29
C ILE A 261 -7.17 -6.92 11.44
N ILE A 262 -7.37 -7.70 12.48
CA ILE A 262 -8.12 -7.31 13.68
C ILE A 262 -7.31 -6.36 14.56
N ASP A 263 -6.00 -6.64 14.71
CA ASP A 263 -5.11 -5.86 15.58
C ASP A 263 -3.65 -6.13 15.22
N SER A 264 -2.78 -5.17 15.51
CA SER A 264 -1.34 -5.28 15.27
C SER A 264 -0.52 -4.67 16.40
N SER A 265 0.72 -5.13 16.56
CA SER A 265 1.70 -4.53 17.45
C SER A 265 3.01 -4.40 16.69
N LEU A 266 3.49 -3.17 16.51
CA LEU A 266 4.56 -2.75 15.61
C LEU A 266 5.64 -1.99 16.41
N ASN A 267 6.10 -2.54 17.52
CA ASN A 267 7.08 -1.88 18.37
C ASN A 267 8.50 -2.09 17.84
N TYR A 268 9.23 -1.01 17.64
CA TYR A 268 10.54 -1.02 17.01
C TYR A 268 11.62 -1.80 17.80
N GLY A 269 12.40 -2.58 17.08
CA GLY A 269 13.61 -3.24 17.60
C GLY A 269 13.33 -4.47 18.46
N THR A 270 13.75 -4.46 19.71
CA THR A 270 13.58 -5.60 20.65
C THR A 270 12.54 -5.32 21.72
N ASP A 271 11.74 -4.29 21.55
CA ASP A 271 10.65 -3.98 22.46
C ASP A 271 9.56 -5.04 22.37
N LEU A 272 8.73 -5.12 23.41
CA LEU A 272 7.75 -6.19 23.54
C LEU A 272 6.55 -5.90 22.64
N ASP A 273 6.29 -6.77 21.65
CA ASP A 273 5.03 -6.77 20.94
C ASP A 273 3.97 -7.56 21.67
N SER A 274 2.81 -6.95 21.82
CA SER A 274 1.71 -7.62 22.48
C SER A 274 0.35 -7.14 21.99
N ILE A 275 -0.52 -8.09 21.70
CA ILE A 275 -1.92 -7.87 21.40
C ILE A 275 -2.74 -8.48 22.54
N ASN A 276 -3.65 -7.69 23.12
CA ASN A 276 -4.60 -8.17 24.10
C ASN A 276 -6.00 -7.80 23.61
N ARG A 277 -6.71 -8.81 23.13
CA ARG A 277 -8.02 -8.65 22.50
C ARG A 277 -9.02 -9.62 23.07
N SER A 278 -10.23 -9.18 23.18
CA SER A 278 -11.38 -10.05 23.42
C SER A 278 -11.94 -10.45 22.05
N LEU A 279 -12.07 -11.76 21.81
CA LEU A 279 -12.48 -12.31 20.53
C LEU A 279 -13.70 -13.22 20.68
N PRO A 280 -14.66 -13.23 19.75
CA PRO A 280 -15.75 -14.18 19.70
C PRO A 280 -15.26 -15.63 19.45
N ALA A 281 -16.18 -16.59 19.43
CA ALA A 281 -15.90 -17.94 18.98
C ALA A 281 -15.55 -17.89 17.49
N GLY A 282 -14.41 -18.47 17.07
CA GLY A 282 -14.00 -18.38 15.67
C GLY A 282 -12.67 -19.05 15.40
N THR A 283 -12.20 -18.89 14.16
CA THR A 283 -10.87 -19.30 13.71
C THR A 283 -10.05 -18.07 13.37
N TYR A 284 -8.90 -17.94 14.00
CA TYR A 284 -8.04 -16.78 13.91
C TYR A 284 -6.65 -17.19 13.49
N PHE A 285 -5.94 -16.21 12.91
CA PHE A 285 -4.56 -16.38 12.50
C PHE A 285 -3.68 -15.33 13.19
N VAL A 286 -2.45 -15.70 13.43
CA VAL A 286 -1.42 -14.81 13.95
C VAL A 286 -0.28 -14.84 12.96
N GLU A 287 0.07 -13.69 12.42
CA GLU A 287 1.27 -13.51 11.64
C GLU A 287 2.36 -12.89 12.51
N VAL A 288 3.53 -13.48 12.49
CA VAL A 288 4.76 -12.87 12.98
C VAL A 288 5.56 -12.47 11.76
N TYR A 289 5.71 -11.20 11.54
CA TYR A 289 6.34 -10.64 10.36
C TYR A 289 7.71 -10.04 10.71
N ARG A 290 8.68 -10.13 9.79
CA ARG A 290 10.02 -9.59 9.96
C ARG A 290 10.06 -8.14 9.46
N TYR A 291 10.23 -7.20 10.34
CA TYR A 291 10.49 -5.82 9.96
C TYR A 291 11.97 -5.61 9.62
N GLU A 292 12.89 -5.95 10.54
CA GLU A 292 14.34 -5.76 10.36
C GLU A 292 15.16 -6.92 10.92
N GLY A 293 16.32 -7.18 10.33
CA GLY A 293 17.23 -8.21 10.81
C GLY A 293 16.74 -9.63 10.52
N SER A 294 17.10 -10.57 11.36
CA SER A 294 16.64 -11.97 11.32
C SER A 294 16.20 -12.39 12.72
N PRO A 295 14.99 -11.96 13.16
CA PRO A 295 14.56 -12.15 14.53
C PRO A 295 14.31 -13.62 14.86
N PHE A 296 14.91 -14.07 15.97
CA PHE A 296 14.38 -15.19 16.71
C PHE A 296 13.26 -14.68 17.60
N TYR A 297 12.15 -15.36 17.63
CA TYR A 297 11.04 -14.95 18.46
C TYR A 297 10.48 -16.10 19.30
N SER A 298 9.85 -15.73 20.39
CA SER A 298 9.01 -16.59 21.21
C SER A 298 7.63 -15.94 21.32
N LEU A 299 6.63 -16.56 20.70
CA LEU A 299 5.26 -16.11 20.74
C LEU A 299 4.48 -16.92 21.77
N ASN A 300 3.98 -16.25 22.81
CA ASN A 300 3.08 -16.80 23.81
C ASN A 300 1.64 -16.42 23.49
N LEU A 301 0.81 -17.41 23.26
CA LEU A 301 -0.62 -17.23 22.97
C LEU A 301 -1.42 -17.80 24.15
N GLN A 302 -2.35 -17.03 24.71
CA GLN A 302 -3.23 -17.45 25.79
C GLN A 302 -4.67 -17.01 25.50
N ALA A 303 -5.64 -17.86 25.80
CA ALA A 303 -7.06 -17.53 25.78
C ALA A 303 -7.70 -17.81 27.13
N THR A 304 -8.48 -16.86 27.62
CA THR A 304 -9.27 -17.00 28.85
C THR A 304 -10.75 -16.88 28.48
N PRO A 305 -11.53 -17.99 28.59
CA PRO A 305 -12.97 -17.96 28.25
C PRO A 305 -13.75 -16.96 29.09
N ARG A 306 -14.71 -16.26 28.47
CA ARG A 306 -15.62 -15.31 29.10
C ARG A 306 -17.06 -15.80 29.07
N THR A 307 -17.83 -15.41 30.11
CA THR A 307 -19.24 -15.81 30.31
C THR A 307 -20.17 -14.63 30.59
N ASP A 308 -19.66 -13.41 30.49
CA ASP A 308 -20.35 -12.17 30.88
C ASP A 308 -20.67 -11.24 29.68
N ILE A 309 -20.78 -11.82 28.47
CA ILE A 309 -20.97 -11.07 27.22
C ILE A 309 -22.46 -10.92 26.92
N PRO A 310 -22.93 -9.71 26.53
CA PRO A 310 -24.27 -9.49 25.99
C PRO A 310 -24.45 -10.27 24.67
N PRO A 311 -25.67 -10.65 24.29
CA PRO A 311 -25.92 -11.22 22.96
C PRO A 311 -25.64 -10.18 21.87
N ASP A 312 -24.88 -10.55 20.85
CA ASP A 312 -24.74 -9.82 19.61
C ASP A 312 -25.98 -10.08 18.72
N TYR A 313 -26.65 -9.03 18.28
CA TYR A 313 -27.85 -9.09 17.44
C TYR A 313 -27.60 -8.55 16.03
N VAL A 314 -26.51 -7.84 15.78
CA VAL A 314 -26.10 -7.32 14.48
C VAL A 314 -24.78 -8.00 14.12
N GLY A 315 -24.71 -8.61 12.96
CA GLY A 315 -23.55 -9.45 12.60
C GLY A 315 -22.33 -8.65 12.23
N ASN A 316 -21.16 -9.27 12.39
CA ASN A 316 -19.83 -8.72 12.18
C ASN A 316 -19.28 -8.98 10.77
N THR A 317 -20.05 -9.62 9.90
CA THR A 317 -19.67 -9.89 8.50
C THR A 317 -20.77 -9.45 7.55
N LEU A 318 -20.43 -9.17 6.29
CA LEU A 318 -21.46 -8.80 5.29
C LEU A 318 -22.53 -9.88 5.12
N ALA A 319 -22.17 -11.15 5.29
CA ALA A 319 -23.09 -12.29 5.20
C ALA A 319 -24.09 -12.33 6.38
N GLU A 320 -23.70 -11.82 7.53
CA GLU A 320 -24.51 -11.79 8.78
C GLU A 320 -25.13 -10.42 9.02
N ALA A 321 -24.89 -9.45 8.11
CA ALA A 321 -25.39 -8.09 8.23
C ALA A 321 -26.88 -8.02 8.51
N PHE A 322 -27.29 -7.15 9.43
CA PHE A 322 -28.68 -6.92 9.73
C PHE A 322 -29.41 -6.26 8.56
N ASP A 323 -30.42 -6.90 8.01
CA ASP A 323 -31.12 -6.44 6.80
C ASP A 323 -32.21 -5.41 7.12
N LEU A 324 -31.95 -4.15 6.75
CA LEU A 324 -32.90 -3.04 6.84
C LEU A 324 -33.97 -3.07 5.71
N GLY A 325 -33.78 -3.92 4.69
CA GLY A 325 -34.66 -4.06 3.54
C GLY A 325 -34.52 -2.96 2.49
N ASP A 326 -35.58 -2.76 1.70
CA ASP A 326 -35.62 -1.71 0.67
C ASP A 326 -35.97 -0.35 1.29
N LEU A 327 -35.03 0.57 1.30
CA LEU A 327 -35.16 1.91 1.84
C LEU A 327 -35.56 2.97 0.79
N THR A 328 -35.89 2.60 -0.45
CA THR A 328 -36.17 3.51 -1.56
C THR A 328 -37.19 4.60 -1.23
N ASN A 329 -38.19 4.33 -0.39
CA ASN A 329 -39.28 5.26 -0.05
C ASN A 329 -39.46 5.40 1.48
N ALA A 330 -38.42 5.08 2.26
CA ALA A 330 -38.63 4.83 3.67
C ALA A 330 -38.75 6.09 4.54
N GLY A 331 -38.24 7.23 4.10
CA GLY A 331 -38.12 8.38 4.98
C GLY A 331 -37.12 8.09 6.12
N MET A 332 -37.42 8.55 7.32
CA MET A 332 -36.55 8.36 8.48
C MET A 332 -36.72 6.94 9.07
N ASN A 333 -35.66 6.14 9.07
CA ASN A 333 -35.61 4.81 9.67
C ASN A 333 -34.61 4.83 10.84
N PHE A 334 -35.12 4.51 12.05
CA PHE A 334 -34.28 4.34 13.21
C PHE A 334 -33.85 2.87 13.34
N VAL A 335 -32.58 2.61 13.44
CA VAL A 335 -32.05 1.27 13.54
C VAL A 335 -32.02 0.81 14.99
N ASN A 336 -31.69 1.67 15.94
CA ASN A 336 -31.72 1.32 17.35
C ASN A 336 -33.12 1.36 17.94
N GLY A 337 -33.73 0.18 18.02
CA GLY A 337 -34.86 -0.11 18.94
C GLY A 337 -36.24 0.34 18.52
N ILE A 338 -36.48 0.90 17.37
CA ILE A 338 -37.84 1.16 16.90
C ILE A 338 -37.97 0.91 15.37
N LEU A 339 -37.65 -0.26 14.91
CA LEU A 339 -38.51 -0.88 13.91
C LEU A 339 -39.55 -1.70 14.70
N ALA A 340 -40.76 -1.30 14.72
CA ALA A 340 -41.83 -1.87 15.51
C ALA A 340 -42.11 -3.38 15.29
N ASN A 341 -41.30 -4.05 14.49
CA ASN A 341 -41.41 -5.46 14.12
C ASN A 341 -40.11 -6.26 14.11
N SER A 342 -38.92 -5.67 14.40
CA SER A 342 -37.65 -6.41 14.24
C SER A 342 -37.26 -7.29 15.43
N GLY A 343 -37.77 -6.97 16.63
CA GLY A 343 -37.47 -7.76 17.83
C GLY A 343 -36.06 -7.57 18.40
N ILE A 344 -35.30 -6.60 17.91
CA ILE A 344 -33.96 -6.28 18.43
C ILE A 344 -34.10 -5.53 19.75
N PRO A 345 -33.44 -5.97 20.83
CA PRO A 345 -33.32 -5.19 22.08
C PRO A 345 -32.40 -3.98 21.86
N VAL A 346 -32.73 -2.86 22.43
CA VAL A 346 -31.98 -1.60 22.42
C VAL A 346 -31.28 -1.43 23.75
N PRO A 347 -30.10 -0.86 23.76
CA PRO A 347 -29.21 -0.37 22.68
C PRO A 347 -28.24 -1.44 22.17
N GLU A 348 -27.84 -1.37 20.91
CA GLU A 348 -26.73 -2.15 20.33
C GLU A 348 -25.40 -1.61 20.87
N GLN A 349 -24.33 -2.40 20.79
CA GLN A 349 -23.06 -2.06 21.40
C GLN A 349 -21.91 -2.60 20.57
N VAL A 350 -20.99 -1.74 20.15
CA VAL A 350 -19.67 -2.15 19.65
C VAL A 350 -18.62 -2.08 20.75
N GLY A 351 -17.66 -2.98 20.73
CA GLY A 351 -16.65 -3.10 21.76
C GLY A 351 -15.66 -4.23 21.51
N ASP A 352 -14.84 -4.54 22.51
CA ASP A 352 -13.75 -5.52 22.40
C ASP A 352 -14.18 -6.95 21.98
N PHE A 353 -15.47 -7.29 22.09
CA PHE A 353 -16.03 -8.58 21.68
C PHE A 353 -16.88 -8.52 20.44
N ASP A 354 -17.23 -7.33 20.05
CA ASP A 354 -18.16 -6.99 19.00
C ASP A 354 -17.65 -5.71 18.35
N PRO A 355 -16.56 -5.82 17.57
CA PRO A 355 -15.82 -4.64 17.10
C PRO A 355 -16.51 -3.91 15.96
N VAL A 356 -17.45 -4.55 15.27
CA VAL A 356 -18.16 -3.99 14.14
C VAL A 356 -19.57 -4.52 14.02
N ASP A 357 -20.54 -3.62 13.89
CA ASP A 357 -21.92 -3.92 13.55
C ASP A 357 -22.21 -3.56 12.10
N ILE A 358 -22.75 -4.49 11.33
CA ILE A 358 -22.99 -4.29 9.90
C ILE A 358 -24.49 -4.34 9.59
N TYR A 359 -24.97 -3.28 8.96
CA TYR A 359 -26.34 -3.16 8.48
C TYR A 359 -26.36 -3.17 6.96
N ARG A 360 -27.25 -3.92 6.35
CA ARG A 360 -27.45 -4.00 4.91
C ARG A 360 -28.77 -3.36 4.51
N PHE A 361 -28.80 -2.61 3.42
CA PHE A 361 -30.02 -2.10 2.82
C PHE A 361 -29.94 -2.11 1.30
N SER A 362 -31.08 -2.00 0.63
CA SER A 362 -31.16 -1.87 -0.81
C SER A 362 -31.93 -0.62 -1.23
N LEU A 363 -31.61 -0.11 -2.41
CA LEU A 363 -32.32 0.98 -3.07
C LEU A 363 -32.76 0.53 -4.46
N ALA A 364 -34.04 0.66 -4.78
CA ALA A 364 -34.57 0.35 -6.11
C ALA A 364 -34.54 1.56 -7.06
N THR A 365 -34.41 2.77 -6.52
CA THR A 365 -34.26 4.04 -7.27
C THR A 365 -33.20 4.89 -6.59
N PRO A 366 -32.58 5.86 -7.30
CA PRO A 366 -31.60 6.77 -6.69
C PRO A 366 -32.18 7.49 -5.47
N ASN A 367 -31.41 7.53 -4.38
CA ASN A 367 -31.81 8.18 -3.13
C ASN A 367 -30.66 9.00 -2.56
N GLN A 368 -31.01 10.11 -1.94
CA GLN A 368 -30.13 10.77 -0.96
C GLN A 368 -30.10 9.90 0.29
N LEU A 369 -28.93 9.78 0.89
CA LEU A 369 -28.77 9.07 2.14
C LEU A 369 -28.15 9.97 3.18
N ARG A 370 -28.69 9.94 4.39
CA ARG A 370 -28.05 10.47 5.59
C ARG A 370 -27.97 9.36 6.63
N VAL A 371 -26.79 9.14 7.15
CA VAL A 371 -26.57 8.26 8.30
C VAL A 371 -26.06 9.10 9.45
N THR A 372 -26.69 8.99 10.61
CA THR A 372 -26.26 9.66 11.85
C THR A 372 -25.97 8.59 12.89
N LEU A 373 -24.76 8.59 13.42
CA LEU A 373 -24.34 7.79 14.56
C LEU A 373 -24.30 8.70 15.80
N ASP A 374 -25.08 8.42 16.84
CA ASP A 374 -25.10 9.22 18.06
C ASP A 374 -25.28 8.36 19.33
N GLY A 375 -25.31 9.02 20.49
CA GLY A 375 -25.48 8.32 21.77
C GLY A 375 -24.24 7.60 22.26
N LEU A 376 -23.09 7.86 21.68
CA LEU A 376 -21.80 7.24 21.99
C LEU A 376 -21.37 7.50 23.44
N SER A 377 -20.86 6.47 24.11
CA SER A 377 -20.21 6.56 25.44
C SER A 377 -18.70 6.37 25.37
N ALA A 378 -18.19 5.86 24.26
CA ALA A 378 -16.80 5.77 23.86
C ALA A 378 -16.71 6.00 22.34
N ASP A 379 -15.52 5.97 21.76
CA ASP A 379 -15.25 6.33 20.38
C ASP A 379 -15.61 5.19 19.42
N ALA A 380 -16.48 5.46 18.45
CA ALA A 380 -16.85 4.55 17.37
C ALA A 380 -17.14 5.33 16.11
N ASP A 381 -16.73 4.79 14.97
CA ASP A 381 -16.80 5.38 13.64
C ASP A 381 -17.92 4.77 12.80
N VAL A 382 -18.39 5.50 11.79
CA VAL A 382 -19.38 4.98 10.85
C VAL A 382 -18.88 5.07 9.41
N LYS A 383 -19.11 3.99 8.63
CA LYS A 383 -18.81 3.93 7.20
C LYS A 383 -20.03 3.48 6.42
N ILE A 384 -20.06 3.86 5.13
CA ILE A 384 -21.02 3.34 4.15
C ILE A 384 -20.22 2.80 2.97
N GLY A 385 -20.54 1.61 2.51
CA GLY A 385 -19.87 0.99 1.37
C GLY A 385 -20.82 0.13 0.52
N SER A 386 -20.29 -0.39 -0.58
CA SER A 386 -20.95 -1.35 -1.45
C SER A 386 -19.93 -2.38 -1.89
N ASP A 387 -20.16 -3.65 -1.58
CA ASP A 387 -19.31 -4.77 -1.98
C ASP A 387 -19.44 -4.99 -3.51
N ARG A 388 -18.61 -4.30 -4.28
CA ARG A 388 -18.65 -4.30 -5.76
C ARG A 388 -17.96 -5.51 -6.36
N ASN A 389 -16.92 -6.00 -5.72
CA ASN A 389 -16.12 -7.14 -6.16
C ASN A 389 -16.69 -8.48 -5.66
N GLN A 390 -17.66 -8.43 -4.73
CA GLN A 390 -18.36 -9.57 -4.11
C GLN A 390 -17.42 -10.52 -3.34
N ASP A 391 -16.41 -9.96 -2.69
CA ASP A 391 -15.46 -10.71 -1.85
C ASP A 391 -15.93 -10.85 -0.39
N GLY A 392 -16.99 -10.14 0.01
CA GLY A 392 -17.56 -10.18 1.35
C GLY A 392 -16.92 -9.18 2.32
N ILE A 393 -16.14 -8.23 1.84
CA ILE A 393 -15.48 -7.18 2.61
C ILE A 393 -15.78 -5.83 1.95
N ILE A 394 -15.88 -4.76 2.74
CA ILE A 394 -15.90 -3.39 2.22
C ILE A 394 -14.46 -2.85 2.27
N SER A 395 -13.73 -3.00 1.18
CA SER A 395 -12.39 -2.47 1.00
C SER A 395 -12.38 -0.94 0.90
N PHE A 396 -11.22 -0.32 1.05
CA PHE A 396 -11.10 1.15 1.07
C PHE A 396 -11.69 1.84 -0.18
N ASP A 397 -11.55 1.24 -1.36
CA ASP A 397 -12.08 1.73 -2.64
C ASP A 397 -13.59 1.47 -2.81
N GLU A 398 -14.20 0.69 -1.93
CA GLU A 398 -15.64 0.41 -1.88
C GLU A 398 -16.38 1.26 -0.85
N VAL A 399 -15.65 2.01 -0.02
CA VAL A 399 -16.23 2.98 0.91
C VAL A 399 -16.75 4.18 0.12
N ILE A 400 -18.05 4.45 0.28
CA ILE A 400 -18.76 5.56 -0.37
C ILE A 400 -18.75 6.81 0.52
N GLY A 401 -18.78 6.61 1.83
CA GLY A 401 -18.74 7.68 2.82
C GLY A 401 -18.29 7.16 4.17
N ARG A 402 -17.55 7.98 4.89
CA ARG A 402 -17.12 7.68 6.26
C ARG A 402 -17.06 8.95 7.10
N GLU A 403 -17.29 8.81 8.40
CA GLU A 403 -17.04 9.84 9.39
C GLU A 403 -16.24 9.19 10.53
N ILE A 404 -15.18 9.87 10.98
CA ILE A 404 -14.16 9.36 11.92
C ILE A 404 -13.79 10.45 12.93
N ARG A 405 -14.77 10.92 13.73
CA ARG A 405 -14.52 11.95 14.73
C ARG A 405 -14.06 11.35 16.02
N ILE A 406 -12.93 11.82 16.53
CA ILE A 406 -12.40 11.35 17.82
C ILE A 406 -13.36 11.72 18.96
N GLY A 407 -13.83 10.74 19.72
CA GLY A 407 -14.60 10.91 20.94
C GLY A 407 -16.05 10.47 20.84
N THR A 408 -16.95 11.15 21.54
CA THR A 408 -18.37 10.77 21.69
C THR A 408 -19.33 11.73 21.00
N GLU A 409 -18.83 12.57 20.11
CA GLU A 409 -19.66 13.47 19.30
C GLU A 409 -20.40 12.69 18.21
N ALA A 410 -21.59 13.18 17.83
CA ALA A 410 -22.37 12.52 16.79
C ALA A 410 -21.67 12.60 15.43
N GLU A 411 -21.65 11.51 14.73
CA GLU A 411 -21.12 11.41 13.37
C GLU A 411 -22.23 11.45 12.33
N ASN A 412 -21.98 12.07 11.20
CA ASN A 412 -22.98 12.27 10.16
C ASN A 412 -22.40 12.08 8.77
N ILE A 413 -22.84 11.05 8.09
CA ILE A 413 -22.54 10.85 6.68
C ILE A 413 -23.73 11.34 5.86
N TYR A 414 -23.47 12.12 4.82
CA TYR A 414 -24.46 12.52 3.85
C TYR A 414 -23.99 12.17 2.44
N VAL A 415 -24.76 11.34 1.75
CA VAL A 415 -24.51 10.97 0.35
C VAL A 415 -25.65 11.57 -0.49
N PRO A 416 -25.36 12.55 -1.35
CA PRO A 416 -26.39 13.30 -2.08
C PRO A 416 -27.14 12.47 -3.11
N ALA A 417 -26.52 11.40 -3.63
CA ALA A 417 -27.16 10.47 -4.56
C ALA A 417 -26.48 9.10 -4.47
N LEU A 418 -27.21 8.09 -4.02
CA LEU A 418 -26.85 6.70 -4.18
C LEU A 418 -27.67 6.11 -5.33
N VAL A 419 -27.01 5.41 -6.23
CA VAL A 419 -27.65 4.69 -7.35
C VAL A 419 -28.45 3.49 -6.84
N PRO A 420 -29.34 2.86 -7.64
CA PRO A 420 -29.96 1.61 -7.26
C PRO A 420 -28.90 0.52 -7.00
N GLY A 421 -28.99 -0.15 -5.85
CA GLY A 421 -27.99 -1.14 -5.46
C GLY A 421 -28.19 -1.66 -4.05
N GLU A 422 -27.25 -2.50 -3.62
CA GLU A 422 -27.12 -3.00 -2.24
C GLU A 422 -25.98 -2.28 -1.54
N TYR A 423 -26.21 -1.87 -0.30
CA TYR A 423 -25.31 -1.05 0.47
C TYR A 423 -25.19 -1.55 1.90
N TYR A 424 -24.07 -1.23 2.53
CA TYR A 424 -23.75 -1.61 3.89
C TYR A 424 -23.38 -0.37 4.71
N ILE A 425 -23.84 -0.34 5.97
CA ILE A 425 -23.43 0.64 6.99
C ILE A 425 -22.64 -0.16 8.01
N LEU A 426 -21.42 0.24 8.29
CA LEU A 426 -20.55 -0.36 9.30
C LEU A 426 -20.38 0.63 10.43
N VAL A 427 -20.65 0.18 11.66
CA VAL A 427 -20.34 0.90 12.90
C VAL A 427 -19.16 0.19 13.53
N GLU A 428 -18.02 0.84 13.60
CA GLU A 428 -16.76 0.24 14.03
C GLU A 428 -16.29 0.83 15.36
N GLN A 429 -15.82 -0.03 16.27
CA GLN A 429 -15.15 0.43 17.49
C GLN A 429 -13.80 1.08 17.13
N TYR A 430 -13.60 2.33 17.56
CA TYR A 430 -12.28 2.94 17.55
C TYR A 430 -11.56 2.80 18.89
N SER A 431 -12.23 3.14 20.00
CA SER A 431 -11.66 2.94 21.34
C SER A 431 -12.73 2.79 22.43
N GLY A 432 -12.60 1.76 23.28
CA GLY A 432 -13.53 1.47 24.38
C GLY A 432 -14.87 0.91 23.90
N ASN A 433 -15.67 0.39 24.82
CA ASN A 433 -16.97 -0.18 24.50
C ASN A 433 -18.06 0.89 24.56
N THR A 434 -18.88 0.99 23.54
CA THR A 434 -19.95 1.98 23.46
C THR A 434 -21.27 1.40 22.99
N THR A 435 -22.35 1.87 23.58
CA THR A 435 -23.68 1.80 22.98
C THR A 435 -23.87 2.98 22.05
N TYR A 436 -24.66 2.80 21.00
CA TYR A 436 -24.87 3.83 19.98
C TYR A 436 -26.30 3.83 19.47
N ASN A 437 -26.64 4.87 18.71
CA ASN A 437 -27.86 4.92 17.89
C ASN A 437 -27.43 5.22 16.43
N VAL A 438 -27.92 4.42 15.49
CA VAL A 438 -27.82 4.71 14.06
C VAL A 438 -29.18 5.17 13.54
N THR A 439 -29.21 6.32 12.91
CA THR A 439 -30.37 6.83 12.19
C THR A 439 -30.07 6.86 10.70
N VAL A 440 -30.91 6.22 9.90
CA VAL A 440 -30.78 6.18 8.43
C VAL A 440 -31.96 6.93 7.82
N GLU A 441 -31.68 7.97 7.08
CA GLU A 441 -32.66 8.76 6.37
C GLU A 441 -32.44 8.63 4.87
N THR A 442 -33.44 8.17 4.13
CA THR A 442 -33.42 8.14 2.66
C THR A 442 -34.51 9.02 2.08
N ASN A 443 -34.14 9.81 1.09
CA ASN A 443 -35.09 10.60 0.31
C ASN A 443 -34.86 10.29 -1.17
N PRO A 444 -35.94 9.94 -1.94
CA PRO A 444 -35.78 9.73 -3.37
C PRO A 444 -35.13 10.94 -4.03
N VAL A 445 -34.01 10.71 -4.71
CA VAL A 445 -33.46 11.73 -5.61
C VAL A 445 -34.39 11.75 -6.82
N ARG A 446 -35.23 12.76 -6.88
CA ARG A 446 -36.06 13.00 -8.04
C ARG A 446 -35.28 13.88 -9.01
N PHE A 447 -34.49 13.28 -9.87
CA PHE A 447 -34.05 13.89 -11.11
C PHE A 447 -34.81 13.23 -12.26
N PRO A 448 -36.06 13.62 -12.55
CA PRO A 448 -36.76 13.04 -13.66
C PRO A 448 -36.24 13.66 -14.95
N LEU A 449 -35.08 13.20 -15.43
CA LEU A 449 -34.50 13.67 -16.69
C LEU A 449 -35.48 13.44 -17.84
N LEU A 450 -36.29 12.38 -17.76
CA LEU A 450 -37.36 12.09 -18.73
C LEU A 450 -38.53 13.11 -18.67
N GLU A 451 -38.72 13.77 -17.52
CA GLU A 451 -39.77 14.79 -17.32
C GLU A 451 -39.21 16.20 -17.41
N ALA A 452 -37.92 16.37 -17.72
CA ALA A 452 -37.27 17.66 -17.79
C ALA A 452 -37.93 18.61 -18.79
N VAL A 453 -38.18 19.82 -18.38
CA VAL A 453 -38.80 20.86 -19.23
C VAL A 453 -37.78 21.32 -20.28
N PRO A 454 -38.01 21.09 -21.58
CA PRO A 454 -37.08 21.54 -22.61
C PRO A 454 -37.09 23.07 -22.71
N LEU A 455 -35.91 23.68 -22.79
CA LEU A 455 -35.78 25.08 -23.17
C LEU A 455 -36.05 25.25 -24.68
N GLU A 456 -36.70 26.32 -25.05
CA GLU A 456 -37.26 26.54 -26.42
C GLU A 456 -36.20 26.68 -27.54
N ALA A 457 -34.95 27.00 -27.17
CA ALA A 457 -33.83 27.17 -28.11
C ALA A 457 -32.50 26.71 -27.51
N PRO A 458 -31.47 26.36 -28.31
CA PRO A 458 -30.13 26.17 -27.83
C PRO A 458 -29.65 27.38 -27.02
N LEU A 459 -28.87 27.14 -25.97
CA LEU A 459 -28.31 28.24 -25.18
C LEU A 459 -27.41 29.12 -26.03
N SER A 460 -27.37 30.40 -25.69
CA SER A 460 -26.64 31.45 -26.39
C SER A 460 -26.11 32.49 -25.39
N PRO A 461 -25.30 33.47 -25.82
CA PRO A 461 -24.88 34.56 -24.95
C PRO A 461 -26.02 35.40 -24.37
N THR A 462 -27.24 35.31 -24.99
CA THR A 462 -28.44 35.97 -24.44
C THR A 462 -29.03 35.06 -23.33
N PRO A 463 -29.21 35.56 -22.10
CA PRO A 463 -29.75 34.77 -21.02
C PRO A 463 -31.18 34.24 -21.33
N GLN A 464 -31.34 32.91 -21.09
CA GLN A 464 -32.67 32.33 -20.95
C GLN A 464 -33.00 32.26 -19.46
N THR A 465 -34.17 32.72 -19.07
CA THR A 465 -34.56 32.75 -17.66
C THR A 465 -35.86 31.97 -17.47
N VAL A 466 -35.85 31.06 -16.50
CA VAL A 466 -37.03 30.32 -16.05
C VAL A 466 -37.29 30.68 -14.59
N VAL A 467 -38.55 30.61 -14.16
CA VAL A 467 -38.96 30.84 -12.77
C VAL A 467 -39.72 29.61 -12.28
N GLY A 468 -39.48 29.22 -11.07
CA GLY A 468 -40.09 28.03 -10.46
C GLY A 468 -40.22 28.17 -8.94
N GLY A 469 -40.69 27.12 -8.33
CA GLY A 469 -40.82 27.04 -6.88
C GLY A 469 -40.66 25.61 -6.42
N LEU A 470 -39.77 25.41 -5.44
CA LEU A 470 -39.44 24.15 -4.78
C LEU A 470 -40.28 24.02 -3.51
N THR A 471 -40.94 22.91 -3.36
CA THR A 471 -41.79 22.59 -2.19
C THR A 471 -41.62 21.15 -1.78
N THR A 472 -42.06 20.80 -0.60
CA THR A 472 -42.05 19.40 -0.11
C THR A 472 -42.79 18.41 -1.03
N THR A 473 -43.75 18.90 -1.87
CA THR A 473 -44.44 18.09 -2.87
C THR A 473 -43.84 18.18 -4.28
N ASN A 474 -43.00 19.17 -4.52
CA ASN A 474 -42.24 19.37 -5.77
C ASN A 474 -40.79 19.77 -5.38
N PRO A 475 -39.98 18.82 -4.92
CA PRO A 475 -38.65 19.13 -4.36
C PRO A 475 -37.57 19.40 -5.41
N ALA A 476 -37.83 19.15 -6.70
CA ALA A 476 -36.87 19.38 -7.78
C ALA A 476 -37.57 19.83 -9.07
N ASP A 477 -36.97 20.83 -9.75
CA ASP A 477 -37.32 21.24 -11.09
C ASP A 477 -36.12 21.01 -12.03
N THR A 478 -36.32 20.21 -13.08
CA THR A 478 -35.28 19.88 -14.06
C THR A 478 -35.59 20.45 -15.43
N TYR A 479 -34.57 21.10 -16.05
CA TYR A 479 -34.66 21.69 -17.39
C TYR A 479 -33.63 21.03 -18.30
N ARG A 480 -34.03 20.76 -19.57
CA ARG A 480 -33.12 20.28 -20.63
C ARG A 480 -32.73 21.40 -21.56
N PHE A 481 -31.47 21.50 -21.90
CA PHE A 481 -30.93 22.43 -22.89
C PHE A 481 -29.94 21.75 -23.82
N SER A 482 -29.65 22.36 -24.98
CA SER A 482 -28.66 21.85 -25.91
C SER A 482 -27.63 22.91 -26.27
N LEU A 483 -26.43 22.46 -26.60
CA LEU A 483 -25.31 23.24 -27.13
C LEU A 483 -25.00 22.78 -28.55
N THR A 484 -24.79 23.72 -29.46
CA THR A 484 -24.46 23.45 -30.87
C THR A 484 -22.94 23.38 -31.13
N GLU A 485 -22.14 23.90 -30.22
CA GLU A 485 -20.68 23.92 -30.23
C GLU A 485 -20.14 23.93 -28.80
N ALA A 486 -18.86 23.66 -28.64
CA ALA A 486 -18.23 23.75 -27.33
C ALA A 486 -18.38 25.15 -26.74
N SER A 487 -18.87 25.25 -25.51
CA SER A 487 -19.27 26.52 -24.92
C SER A 487 -18.89 26.66 -23.46
N ASP A 488 -18.58 27.89 -23.05
CA ASP A 488 -18.53 28.27 -21.65
C ASP A 488 -19.94 28.63 -21.20
N ILE A 489 -20.43 28.02 -20.12
CA ILE A 489 -21.78 28.24 -19.60
C ILE A 489 -21.77 28.90 -18.22
N GLN A 490 -22.80 29.66 -17.95
CA GLN A 490 -23.13 30.18 -16.63
C GLN A 490 -24.60 29.89 -16.30
N LEU A 491 -24.79 29.30 -15.14
CA LEU A 491 -26.09 29.00 -14.53
C LEU A 491 -26.18 29.81 -13.24
N ASN A 492 -27.21 30.60 -13.08
CA ASN A 492 -27.42 31.44 -11.89
C ASN A 492 -28.83 31.21 -11.36
N LEU A 493 -28.91 30.63 -10.16
CA LEU A 493 -30.13 30.43 -9.40
C LEU A 493 -30.25 31.57 -8.37
N GLN A 494 -31.30 32.36 -8.40
CA GLN A 494 -31.46 33.55 -7.58
C GLN A 494 -32.86 33.69 -7.00
N GLY A 495 -33.00 34.58 -6.01
CA GLY A 495 -34.28 34.90 -5.39
C GLY A 495 -34.77 33.85 -4.40
N LEU A 496 -33.84 33.07 -3.87
CA LEU A 496 -34.11 32.03 -2.90
C LEU A 496 -34.53 32.66 -1.56
N ARG A 497 -35.55 32.06 -0.91
CA ARG A 497 -35.94 32.34 0.48
C ARG A 497 -35.39 31.31 1.46
N ALA A 498 -35.03 30.15 0.91
CA ALA A 498 -34.35 29.05 1.60
C ALA A 498 -33.33 28.48 0.62
N SER A 499 -32.30 27.78 1.14
CA SER A 499 -31.27 27.22 0.29
C SER A 499 -31.80 26.13 -0.65
N ALA A 500 -31.31 26.15 -1.88
CA ALA A 500 -31.58 25.17 -2.90
C ALA A 500 -30.30 24.83 -3.64
N ASP A 501 -30.15 23.56 -4.05
CA ASP A 501 -28.97 23.07 -4.76
C ASP A 501 -29.19 23.19 -6.27
N LEU A 502 -28.12 23.49 -7.00
CA LEU A 502 -28.12 23.60 -8.46
C LEU A 502 -27.16 22.54 -9.01
N HIS A 503 -27.65 21.67 -9.89
CA HIS A 503 -26.83 20.63 -10.53
C HIS A 503 -26.83 20.80 -12.05
N LEU A 504 -25.61 20.62 -12.65
CA LEU A 504 -25.43 20.46 -14.09
C LEU A 504 -25.19 18.98 -14.38
N ILE A 505 -25.98 18.40 -15.29
CA ILE A 505 -26.06 16.96 -15.50
C ILE A 505 -25.94 16.63 -17.00
N GLN A 506 -25.27 15.49 -17.32
CA GLN A 506 -25.30 14.89 -18.65
C GLN A 506 -25.73 13.43 -18.51
N ASP A 507 -26.83 13.05 -19.10
CA ASP A 507 -27.31 11.66 -19.20
C ASP A 507 -26.50 10.96 -20.30
N VAL A 508 -25.37 10.34 -19.89
CA VAL A 508 -24.38 9.75 -20.82
C VAL A 508 -24.88 8.45 -21.42
N ASN A 509 -25.52 7.62 -20.60
CA ASN A 509 -26.02 6.30 -21.02
C ASN A 509 -27.44 6.35 -21.58
N GLY A 510 -28.13 7.49 -21.51
CA GLY A 510 -29.47 7.73 -22.06
C GLY A 510 -30.59 7.00 -21.33
N ASN A 511 -30.36 6.61 -20.05
CA ASN A 511 -31.35 5.86 -19.28
C ASN A 511 -32.40 6.76 -18.60
N GLY A 512 -32.22 8.08 -18.59
CA GLY A 512 -33.11 9.07 -17.98
C GLY A 512 -33.02 9.13 -16.45
N ILE A 513 -32.01 8.54 -15.87
CA ILE A 513 -31.67 8.55 -14.45
C ILE A 513 -30.32 9.24 -14.31
N VAL A 514 -30.03 9.82 -13.16
CA VAL A 514 -28.70 10.38 -12.88
C VAL A 514 -27.85 9.31 -12.22
N ASP A 515 -26.83 8.84 -12.93
CA ASP A 515 -25.89 7.84 -12.46
C ASP A 515 -24.60 8.50 -11.92
N THR A 516 -23.79 7.70 -11.22
CA THR A 516 -22.49 8.17 -10.74
C THR A 516 -21.62 8.64 -11.91
N GLY A 517 -21.05 9.84 -11.80
CA GLY A 517 -20.24 10.46 -12.84
C GLY A 517 -21.01 11.36 -13.82
N GLU A 518 -22.37 11.35 -13.83
CA GLU A 518 -23.18 12.16 -14.72
C GLU A 518 -23.45 13.59 -14.21
N ILE A 519 -23.22 13.86 -12.91
CA ILE A 519 -23.23 15.22 -12.38
C ILE A 519 -21.88 15.86 -12.74
N LEU A 520 -21.93 16.85 -13.64
CA LEU A 520 -20.75 17.56 -14.13
C LEU A 520 -20.27 18.63 -13.15
N SER A 521 -21.22 19.28 -12.46
CA SER A 521 -20.97 20.34 -11.49
C SER A 521 -22.17 20.55 -10.59
N MET A 522 -21.94 20.98 -9.36
CA MET A 522 -22.98 21.33 -8.39
C MET A 522 -22.65 22.61 -7.64
N ALA A 523 -23.69 23.29 -7.17
CA ALA A 523 -23.63 24.45 -6.27
C ALA A 523 -24.81 24.41 -5.28
N PRO A 524 -24.62 24.58 -3.94
CA PRO A 524 -23.31 24.72 -3.32
C PRO A 524 -22.46 23.47 -3.48
N THR A 525 -21.16 23.63 -3.39
CA THR A 525 -20.27 22.48 -3.32
C THR A 525 -20.43 21.81 -1.97
N LEU A 526 -20.07 20.52 -1.84
CA LEU A 526 -20.08 19.84 -0.56
C LEU A 526 -19.16 20.54 0.47
N GLU A 527 -18.05 21.12 0.01
CA GLU A 527 -17.15 21.96 0.82
C GLU A 527 -17.87 23.18 1.38
N ASP A 528 -18.70 23.84 0.57
CA ASP A 528 -19.53 24.95 1.01
C ASP A 528 -20.60 24.54 2.03
N LEU A 529 -21.15 23.35 1.89
CA LEU A 529 -22.14 22.76 2.80
C LEU A 529 -21.52 22.42 4.15
N ILE A 530 -20.36 21.75 4.18
CA ILE A 530 -19.63 21.40 5.40
C ILE A 530 -19.26 22.66 6.17
N ASN A 531 -18.72 23.68 5.48
CA ASN A 531 -18.35 24.94 6.10
C ASN A 531 -19.57 25.71 6.64
N THR A 532 -20.73 25.59 6.00
CA THR A 532 -21.97 26.27 6.41
C THR A 532 -22.63 25.55 7.59
N LEU A 533 -22.54 24.21 7.67
CA LEU A 533 -23.08 23.41 8.79
C LEU A 533 -22.26 23.59 10.06
N ALA A 534 -20.99 23.98 9.96
CA ALA A 534 -20.14 24.33 11.11
C ALA A 534 -20.50 25.69 11.74
N GLU A 535 -21.27 26.55 11.04
CA GLU A 535 -21.70 27.85 11.54
C GLU A 535 -23.14 27.78 12.14
N VAL A 536 -23.30 28.03 13.41
CA VAL A 536 -24.60 28.11 14.07
C VAL A 536 -24.86 29.58 14.46
N PRO A 537 -25.97 30.22 14.00
CA PRO A 537 -27.11 29.68 13.26
C PRO A 537 -26.90 29.62 11.74
N TYR A 538 -27.49 28.59 11.07
CA TYR A 538 -27.53 28.45 9.61
C TYR A 538 -28.10 29.72 8.93
N VAL A 539 -27.37 30.27 7.96
CA VAL A 539 -27.78 31.40 7.17
C VAL A 539 -28.19 30.93 5.76
N PRO A 540 -29.46 30.97 5.38
CA PRO A 540 -29.87 30.58 4.02
C PRO A 540 -29.15 31.40 2.97
N ARG A 541 -28.68 30.75 1.90
CA ARG A 541 -28.16 31.44 0.71
C ARG A 541 -29.31 31.95 -0.14
N ASP A 542 -29.14 33.11 -0.72
CA ASP A 542 -30.13 33.77 -1.59
C ASP A 542 -29.87 33.49 -3.08
N SER A 543 -28.74 32.85 -3.41
CA SER A 543 -28.36 32.52 -4.79
C SER A 543 -27.31 31.40 -4.84
N GLU A 544 -27.34 30.61 -5.93
CA GLU A 544 -26.33 29.65 -6.30
C GLU A 544 -25.86 29.83 -7.75
N GLN A 545 -24.58 29.48 -8.03
CA GLN A 545 -24.02 29.68 -9.37
C GLN A 545 -23.10 28.55 -9.79
N ILE A 546 -23.27 28.07 -11.04
CA ILE A 546 -22.32 27.19 -11.72
C ILE A 546 -21.70 27.95 -12.88
N THR A 547 -20.38 27.94 -12.97
CA THR A 547 -19.57 28.32 -14.13
C THR A 547 -18.86 27.11 -14.64
N PHE A 548 -19.08 26.74 -15.91
CA PHE A 548 -18.44 25.59 -16.54
C PHE A 548 -17.82 26.02 -17.87
N ARG A 549 -16.54 25.69 -18.11
CA ARG A 549 -15.81 26.03 -19.33
C ARG A 549 -15.66 24.81 -20.23
N GLY A 550 -15.70 25.06 -21.53
CA GLY A 550 -15.42 24.07 -22.54
C GLY A 550 -16.42 22.89 -22.56
N LEU A 551 -17.70 23.12 -22.19
CA LEU A 551 -18.73 22.10 -22.27
C LEU A 551 -18.96 21.73 -23.74
N PRO A 552 -18.78 20.47 -24.17
CA PRO A 552 -18.92 20.03 -25.56
C PRO A 552 -20.31 20.32 -26.14
N ALA A 553 -20.45 20.25 -27.47
CA ALA A 553 -21.77 20.24 -28.12
C ALA A 553 -22.55 18.99 -27.65
N GLY A 554 -23.83 19.15 -27.32
CA GLY A 554 -24.63 18.02 -26.79
C GLY A 554 -25.89 18.48 -26.06
N ASP A 555 -26.59 17.52 -25.50
CA ASP A 555 -27.77 17.73 -24.65
C ASP A 555 -27.39 17.62 -23.18
N TYR A 556 -27.92 18.52 -22.37
CA TYR A 556 -27.62 18.64 -20.96
C TYR A 556 -28.86 18.95 -20.14
N PHE A 557 -28.76 18.72 -18.85
CA PHE A 557 -29.82 19.04 -17.90
C PHE A 557 -29.28 19.94 -16.79
N VAL A 558 -30.14 20.77 -16.27
CA VAL A 558 -29.93 21.56 -15.06
C VAL A 558 -31.08 21.29 -14.11
N SER A 559 -30.75 20.94 -12.87
CA SER A 559 -31.76 20.68 -11.84
C SER A 559 -31.57 21.63 -10.67
N ALA A 560 -32.68 22.28 -10.25
CA ALA A 560 -32.77 23.02 -9.00
C ALA A 560 -33.49 22.16 -7.99
N ASN A 561 -32.87 21.92 -6.81
CA ASN A 561 -33.33 20.97 -5.81
C ASN A 561 -33.54 21.65 -4.46
N GLN A 562 -34.61 21.29 -3.78
CA GLN A 562 -34.91 21.80 -2.43
C GLN A 562 -33.90 21.23 -1.41
N PHE A 563 -33.30 22.13 -0.62
CA PHE A 563 -32.43 21.67 0.48
C PHE A 563 -33.17 21.54 1.80
N VAL A 564 -33.89 22.55 2.27
CA VAL A 564 -34.53 22.53 3.61
C VAL A 564 -36.00 22.94 3.61
N LEU A 565 -36.36 24.07 3.04
CA LEU A 565 -37.67 24.70 3.11
C LEU A 565 -38.16 25.09 1.72
N ASP A 566 -39.47 25.36 1.60
CA ASP A 566 -40.08 25.85 0.37
C ASP A 566 -39.47 27.17 -0.05
N THR A 567 -39.10 27.28 -1.34
CA THR A 567 -38.52 28.50 -1.93
C THR A 567 -38.96 28.74 -3.36
N ASP A 568 -39.20 29.98 -3.72
CA ASP A 568 -39.31 30.41 -5.13
C ASP A 568 -37.88 30.66 -5.64
N TYR A 569 -37.70 30.58 -6.97
CA TYR A 569 -36.42 30.89 -7.60
C TYR A 569 -36.56 31.47 -9.00
N SER A 570 -35.48 32.09 -9.48
CA SER A 570 -35.26 32.46 -10.89
C SER A 570 -33.94 31.87 -11.34
N LEU A 571 -33.96 30.97 -12.33
CA LEU A 571 -32.78 30.33 -12.91
C LEU A 571 -32.45 30.96 -14.26
N SER A 572 -31.29 31.56 -14.42
CA SER A 572 -30.77 32.17 -15.65
C SER A 572 -29.64 31.32 -16.23
N LEU A 573 -29.71 31.00 -17.51
CA LEU A 573 -28.76 30.18 -18.24
C LEU A 573 -28.19 30.97 -19.42
N THR A 574 -26.86 30.95 -19.58
CA THR A 574 -26.15 31.53 -20.74
C THR A 574 -25.08 30.57 -21.23
N ALA A 575 -24.81 30.61 -22.55
CA ALA A 575 -23.69 29.92 -23.18
C ALA A 575 -22.95 30.85 -24.14
N THR A 576 -21.64 30.88 -24.06
CA THR A 576 -20.76 31.59 -25.01
C THR A 576 -19.81 30.57 -25.65
N PRO A 577 -19.52 30.68 -26.97
CA PRO A 577 -18.56 29.79 -27.60
C PRO A 577 -17.23 29.73 -26.80
N ALA A 578 -16.71 28.54 -26.55
CA ALA A 578 -15.45 28.38 -25.84
C ALA A 578 -14.28 29.01 -26.64
N THR A 579 -13.46 29.79 -25.98
CA THR A 579 -12.35 30.53 -26.60
C THR A 579 -11.00 29.84 -26.36
N SER A 580 -10.95 28.75 -25.59
CA SER A 580 -9.77 27.95 -25.29
C SER A 580 -10.13 26.46 -25.31
N ASN A 581 -9.13 25.62 -25.43
CA ASN A 581 -9.30 24.17 -25.35
C ASN A 581 -9.45 23.67 -23.90
N PHE A 582 -9.49 24.57 -22.92
CA PHE A 582 -9.65 24.20 -21.50
C PHE A 582 -11.06 23.74 -21.19
N ASN A 583 -11.16 22.61 -20.51
CA ASN A 583 -12.40 22.04 -20.00
C ASN A 583 -12.40 22.00 -18.48
N THR A 584 -13.51 22.34 -17.84
CA THR A 584 -13.65 22.34 -16.37
C THR A 584 -13.39 20.98 -15.74
N LEU A 585 -13.66 19.86 -16.43
CA LEU A 585 -13.46 18.53 -15.87
C LEU A 585 -12.03 18.02 -16.07
N PHE A 586 -11.52 18.02 -17.29
CA PHE A 586 -10.27 17.36 -17.66
C PHE A 586 -9.15 18.34 -18.11
N GLY A 587 -9.28 19.63 -17.79
CA GLY A 587 -8.28 20.64 -18.12
C GLY A 587 -8.04 20.75 -19.62
N TYR A 588 -6.81 20.56 -20.09
CA TYR A 588 -6.44 20.69 -21.50
C TYR A 588 -6.53 19.38 -22.28
N GLY A 589 -6.75 18.25 -21.59
CA GLY A 589 -6.99 16.96 -22.25
C GLY A 589 -5.90 15.93 -22.02
N LEU A 590 -5.97 14.85 -22.80
CA LEU A 590 -5.04 13.71 -22.71
C LEU A 590 -3.65 14.10 -23.19
N VAL A 591 -2.61 13.74 -22.44
CA VAL A 591 -1.21 13.96 -22.81
C VAL A 591 -0.84 13.13 -24.05
N ASP A 592 -0.24 13.77 -25.04
CA ASP A 592 0.36 13.14 -26.22
C ASP A 592 1.89 13.26 -26.14
N ALA A 593 2.56 12.18 -25.75
CA ALA A 593 4.00 12.16 -25.56
C ALA A 593 4.77 12.45 -26.88
N ALA A 594 4.26 11.94 -28.03
CA ALA A 594 4.91 12.15 -29.31
C ALA A 594 4.82 13.62 -29.74
N ALA A 595 3.65 14.26 -29.56
CA ALA A 595 3.47 15.67 -29.88
C ALA A 595 4.29 16.57 -28.94
N ALA A 596 4.31 16.24 -27.63
CA ALA A 596 5.04 16.99 -26.61
C ALA A 596 6.56 16.97 -26.88
N VAL A 597 7.12 15.77 -27.13
CA VAL A 597 8.56 15.63 -27.44
C VAL A 597 8.91 16.28 -28.78
N ALA A 598 8.06 16.14 -29.82
CA ALA A 598 8.29 16.81 -31.11
C ALA A 598 8.38 18.34 -30.94
N GLN A 599 7.45 18.93 -30.19
CA GLN A 599 7.46 20.38 -29.91
C GLN A 599 8.69 20.77 -29.07
N ALA A 600 9.09 19.95 -28.09
CA ALA A 600 10.26 20.18 -27.24
C ALA A 600 11.56 20.31 -28.06
N ILE A 601 11.68 19.54 -29.16
CA ILE A 601 12.85 19.58 -30.06
C ILE A 601 12.63 20.46 -31.31
N GLY A 602 11.47 21.11 -31.43
CA GLY A 602 11.14 21.99 -32.56
C GLY A 602 10.84 21.23 -33.88
N GLU A 603 10.45 19.97 -33.81
CA GLU A 603 9.98 19.17 -34.97
C GLU A 603 8.45 19.30 -35.12
N PRO A 604 7.91 19.22 -36.34
CA PRO A 604 6.44 19.34 -36.55
C PRO A 604 5.64 18.12 -36.07
N GLY A 605 6.31 17.01 -35.76
CA GLY A 605 5.74 15.77 -35.25
C GLY A 605 6.76 14.63 -35.35
N LEU A 606 6.57 13.60 -34.51
CA LEU A 606 7.36 12.37 -34.62
C LEU A 606 6.72 11.40 -35.63
N ALA A 607 7.54 10.54 -36.24
CA ALA A 607 7.05 9.52 -37.15
C ALA A 607 6.12 8.55 -36.36
N PRO A 608 4.89 8.32 -36.83
CA PRO A 608 3.99 7.36 -36.17
C PRO A 608 4.58 5.94 -36.27
N VAL A 609 4.40 5.18 -35.19
CA VAL A 609 4.75 3.75 -35.13
C VAL A 609 3.50 2.94 -34.86
N GLY A 610 3.54 1.63 -35.19
CA GLY A 610 2.44 0.75 -34.79
C GLY A 610 2.37 0.57 -33.30
N ASP A 611 1.16 0.31 -32.79
CA ASP A 611 0.92 0.04 -31.40
C ASP A 611 1.76 -1.11 -30.87
N LEU A 612 2.17 -1.03 -29.63
CA LEU A 612 2.74 -2.17 -28.93
C LEU A 612 1.65 -3.24 -28.84
N THR A 613 2.01 -4.46 -29.23
CA THR A 613 1.10 -5.61 -29.16
C THR A 613 1.70 -6.64 -28.21
N SER A 614 1.03 -6.86 -27.09
CA SER A 614 1.32 -7.98 -26.20
C SER A 614 0.06 -8.81 -26.02
N GLU A 615 0.13 -10.11 -26.33
CA GLU A 615 -1.03 -11.01 -26.13
C GLU A 615 -1.26 -11.31 -24.62
N ALA A 616 -0.28 -11.04 -23.76
CA ALA A 616 -0.33 -11.43 -22.36
C ALA A 616 -0.78 -10.30 -21.41
N PHE A 617 -0.42 -9.02 -21.71
CA PHE A 617 -0.76 -7.86 -20.86
C PHE A 617 -1.16 -6.66 -21.72
N SER A 618 -2.42 -6.65 -22.13
CA SER A 618 -2.95 -5.59 -22.98
C SER A 618 -3.02 -4.22 -22.27
N ASN A 619 -3.09 -4.18 -20.93
CA ASN A 619 -3.37 -2.94 -20.22
C ASN A 619 -2.18 -1.97 -20.22
N ASN A 620 -0.99 -2.39 -19.77
CA ASN A 620 0.18 -1.49 -19.80
C ASN A 620 0.51 -1.00 -21.22
N THR A 621 0.44 -1.88 -22.21
CA THR A 621 0.66 -1.47 -23.61
C THR A 621 -0.43 -0.53 -24.13
N ARG A 622 -1.69 -0.66 -23.66
CA ARG A 622 -2.78 0.25 -24.03
C ARG A 622 -2.56 1.66 -23.51
N ASP A 623 -2.12 1.79 -22.25
CA ASP A 623 -1.82 3.08 -21.62
C ASP A 623 -0.74 3.83 -22.40
N LEU A 624 0.37 3.15 -22.69
CA LEU A 624 1.49 3.71 -23.45
C LEU A 624 1.10 4.05 -24.90
N ASN A 625 0.30 3.20 -25.54
CA ASN A 625 -0.19 3.44 -26.91
C ASN A 625 -1.15 4.63 -26.95
N LEU A 626 -2.06 4.74 -25.98
CA LEU A 626 -3.03 5.84 -25.86
C LEU A 626 -2.31 7.22 -25.81
N MET A 627 -1.14 7.26 -25.16
CA MET A 627 -0.32 8.46 -25.02
C MET A 627 0.73 8.63 -26.14
N ASN A 628 0.78 7.76 -27.15
CA ASN A 628 1.77 7.78 -28.24
C ASN A 628 3.25 7.66 -27.78
N VAL A 629 3.50 7.04 -26.62
CA VAL A 629 4.84 6.85 -26.05
C VAL A 629 5.77 6.05 -26.99
N PRO A 630 5.33 4.97 -27.67
CA PRO A 630 6.19 4.19 -28.56
C PRO A 630 6.86 5.00 -29.68
N ALA A 631 6.22 6.07 -30.15
CA ALA A 631 6.82 6.96 -31.17
C ALA A 631 8.02 7.73 -30.63
N VAL A 632 8.02 8.07 -29.34
CA VAL A 632 9.12 8.73 -28.65
C VAL A 632 10.30 7.77 -28.49
N TRP A 633 10.04 6.53 -28.08
CA TRP A 633 11.06 5.49 -27.97
C TRP A 633 11.71 5.16 -29.34
N ASN A 634 10.90 5.10 -30.39
CA ASN A 634 11.42 4.91 -31.75
C ASN A 634 12.29 6.06 -32.22
N ARG A 635 12.07 7.27 -31.69
CA ARG A 635 12.94 8.44 -31.98
C ARG A 635 14.26 8.38 -31.20
N GLY A 636 14.35 7.52 -30.18
CA GLY A 636 15.52 7.25 -29.38
C GLY A 636 15.52 7.88 -27.98
N PHE A 637 14.41 8.47 -27.53
CA PHE A 637 14.29 9.05 -26.18
C PHE A 637 13.61 8.06 -25.25
N THR A 638 14.22 7.81 -24.10
CA THR A 638 13.84 6.75 -23.15
C THR A 638 13.88 7.22 -21.68
N GLY A 639 14.24 8.48 -21.44
CA GLY A 639 14.42 9.10 -20.13
C GLY A 639 15.87 9.08 -19.63
N GLU A 640 16.83 8.64 -20.44
CA GLU A 640 18.25 8.51 -20.05
C GLU A 640 18.82 9.84 -19.56
N GLY A 641 19.43 9.81 -18.36
CA GLY A 641 20.07 10.98 -17.74
C GLY A 641 19.13 11.93 -17.03
N VAL A 642 17.82 11.61 -16.92
CA VAL A 642 16.86 12.41 -16.16
C VAL A 642 16.57 11.75 -14.82
N ILE A 643 16.64 12.51 -13.72
CA ILE A 643 16.32 12.06 -12.37
C ILE A 643 14.88 12.49 -12.03
N VAL A 644 14.04 11.52 -11.75
CA VAL A 644 12.67 11.71 -11.28
C VAL A 644 12.62 11.33 -9.79
N ALA A 645 12.38 12.30 -8.92
CA ALA A 645 12.17 12.02 -7.51
C ALA A 645 10.71 11.58 -7.30
N VAL A 646 10.53 10.42 -6.68
CA VAL A 646 9.23 9.88 -6.28
C VAL A 646 9.03 10.18 -4.80
N LEU A 647 8.18 11.18 -4.50
CA LEU A 647 7.81 11.59 -3.17
C LEU A 647 6.52 10.86 -2.78
N ASP A 648 6.65 9.75 -2.06
CA ASP A 648 5.55 8.82 -1.81
C ASP A 648 5.76 8.05 -0.49
N ASP A 649 5.15 6.87 -0.33
CA ASP A 649 5.29 5.97 0.82
C ASP A 649 6.58 5.12 0.82
N GLY A 650 7.48 5.35 -0.13
CA GLY A 650 8.72 4.63 -0.34
C GLY A 650 8.75 3.88 -1.67
N VAL A 651 9.91 3.32 -2.04
CA VAL A 651 10.10 2.55 -3.27
C VAL A 651 10.92 1.30 -2.96
N ASP A 652 10.45 0.12 -3.36
CA ASP A 652 11.21 -1.14 -3.23
C ASP A 652 12.50 -1.08 -4.07
N LEU A 653 13.62 -0.83 -3.37
CA LEU A 653 14.95 -0.69 -3.98
C LEU A 653 15.44 -1.99 -4.63
N GLN A 654 14.83 -3.12 -4.29
CA GLN A 654 15.25 -4.45 -4.76
C GLN A 654 14.36 -4.99 -5.88
N HIS A 655 13.27 -4.27 -6.24
CA HIS A 655 12.43 -4.73 -7.32
C HIS A 655 13.24 -4.87 -8.63
N PRO A 656 13.24 -6.04 -9.31
CA PRO A 656 14.14 -6.33 -10.42
C PRO A 656 14.00 -5.35 -11.60
N ASP A 657 12.79 -4.80 -11.82
CA ASP A 657 12.56 -3.81 -12.89
C ASP A 657 12.84 -2.37 -12.47
N LEU A 658 13.17 -2.11 -11.19
CA LEU A 658 13.53 -0.78 -10.68
C LEU A 658 14.99 -0.69 -10.26
N ALA A 659 15.58 -1.74 -9.72
CA ALA A 659 16.88 -1.73 -9.05
C ALA A 659 18.02 -1.10 -9.86
N ASN A 660 18.04 -1.27 -11.19
CA ASN A 660 19.05 -0.65 -12.04
C ASN A 660 18.77 0.82 -12.38
N ASN A 661 17.56 1.30 -12.11
CA ASN A 661 17.14 2.67 -12.36
C ASN A 661 17.06 3.49 -11.04
N ILE A 662 17.35 2.88 -9.89
CA ILE A 662 17.40 3.59 -8.62
C ILE A 662 18.59 4.56 -8.60
N TRP A 663 18.35 5.77 -8.14
CA TRP A 663 19.36 6.80 -7.95
C TRP A 663 20.36 6.39 -6.87
N VAL A 664 21.62 6.70 -7.14
CA VAL A 664 22.70 6.49 -6.17
C VAL A 664 23.38 7.83 -5.96
N ASN A 665 23.47 8.29 -4.69
CA ASN A 665 24.19 9.50 -4.37
C ASN A 665 25.68 9.30 -4.68
N PRO A 666 26.24 10.00 -5.69
CA PRO A 666 27.63 9.80 -6.08
C PRO A 666 28.65 10.37 -5.06
N ASN A 667 28.17 11.12 -4.07
CA ASN A 667 28.99 11.82 -3.10
C ASN A 667 28.98 11.15 -1.73
N GLU A 668 28.13 10.11 -1.53
CA GLU A 668 28.02 9.34 -0.30
C GLU A 668 28.79 8.01 -0.36
N ILE A 669 29.39 7.63 0.75
CA ILE A 669 30.05 6.32 0.93
C ILE A 669 29.18 5.46 1.86
N ALA A 670 28.57 4.47 1.29
CA ALA A 670 27.59 3.61 1.98
C ALA A 670 28.10 3.06 3.33
N ASN A 671 27.24 3.11 4.34
CA ASN A 671 27.43 2.48 5.65
C ASN A 671 28.69 2.95 6.43
N ASN A 672 29.13 4.19 6.26
CA ASN A 672 30.25 4.74 7.02
C ASN A 672 29.80 5.60 8.22
N GLY A 673 28.51 5.93 8.33
CA GLY A 673 27.91 6.74 9.37
C GLY A 673 28.36 8.20 9.33
N ILE A 674 28.76 8.68 8.15
CA ILE A 674 29.25 10.05 7.91
C ILE A 674 28.39 10.64 6.79
N ASP A 675 28.01 11.88 6.94
CA ASP A 675 27.46 12.73 5.88
C ASP A 675 28.67 13.24 5.05
N ASP A 676 29.01 12.50 3.97
CA ASP A 676 30.22 12.72 3.18
C ASP A 676 30.09 13.96 2.27
N ASP A 677 28.90 14.34 1.86
CA ASP A 677 28.64 15.49 1.02
C ASP A 677 28.22 16.76 1.80
N GLY A 678 27.92 16.61 3.09
CA GLY A 678 27.59 17.70 3.99
C GLY A 678 26.20 18.29 3.78
N ASN A 679 25.27 17.48 3.24
CA ASN A 679 23.89 17.88 2.95
C ASN A 679 22.97 17.79 4.18
N GLY A 680 23.43 17.18 5.28
CA GLY A 680 22.69 17.01 6.55
C GLY A 680 22.03 15.63 6.68
N PHE A 681 22.21 14.73 5.71
CA PHE A 681 21.65 13.39 5.67
C PHE A 681 22.80 12.37 5.68
N PHE A 682 22.81 11.44 6.63
CA PHE A 682 23.89 10.48 6.82
C PHE A 682 23.64 9.23 5.98
N ASP A 683 24.61 8.82 5.17
CA ASP A 683 24.55 7.62 4.33
C ASP A 683 23.31 7.60 3.40
N ASP A 684 22.84 8.75 2.89
CA ASP A 684 21.68 8.86 2.00
C ASP A 684 21.97 8.36 0.56
N VAL A 685 22.49 7.15 0.49
CA VAL A 685 23.01 6.55 -0.75
C VAL A 685 21.94 6.36 -1.81
N TRP A 686 20.72 5.98 -1.43
CA TRP A 686 19.62 5.67 -2.37
C TRP A 686 18.40 6.59 -2.24
N GLY A 687 18.49 7.62 -1.36
CA GLY A 687 17.41 8.51 -1.05
C GLY A 687 17.25 8.70 0.45
N TRP A 688 16.11 9.22 0.89
CA TRP A 688 15.88 9.52 2.30
C TRP A 688 14.42 9.28 2.71
N ASP A 689 14.25 8.82 3.93
CA ASP A 689 12.97 8.69 4.61
C ASP A 689 12.74 9.87 5.56
N PHE A 690 11.74 10.71 5.24
CA PHE A 690 11.33 11.85 6.05
C PHE A 690 10.26 11.51 7.09
N VAL A 691 9.69 10.31 7.05
CA VAL A 691 8.73 9.82 8.04
C VAL A 691 9.48 9.38 9.30
N ASP A 692 10.47 8.52 9.13
CA ASP A 692 11.25 7.94 10.24
C ASP A 692 12.59 8.66 10.46
N GLY A 693 12.98 9.58 9.57
CA GLY A 693 14.21 10.39 9.67
C GLY A 693 15.48 9.60 9.47
N ASN A 694 15.48 8.63 8.54
CA ASN A 694 16.61 7.74 8.28
C ASN A 694 16.92 7.59 6.77
N ASN A 695 17.95 6.80 6.44
CA ASN A 695 18.43 6.58 5.08
C ASN A 695 17.84 5.35 4.38
N ASP A 696 16.71 4.84 4.85
CA ASP A 696 16.01 3.71 4.25
C ASP A 696 14.69 4.18 3.61
N PRO A 697 14.67 4.53 2.32
CA PRO A 697 13.47 4.97 1.62
C PRO A 697 12.64 3.79 1.06
N ASN A 698 12.83 2.56 1.55
CA ASN A 698 11.95 1.45 1.25
C ASN A 698 10.56 1.71 1.83
N PRO A 699 9.51 1.18 1.22
CA PRO A 699 8.16 1.31 1.74
C PRO A 699 7.93 0.40 2.95
N ASP A 700 6.95 0.74 3.76
CA ASP A 700 6.44 -0.18 4.78
C ASP A 700 5.83 -1.44 4.14
N LEU A 701 5.68 -2.49 4.93
CA LEU A 701 5.43 -3.87 4.49
C LEU A 701 4.16 -4.09 3.65
N TYR A 702 3.19 -3.19 3.74
CA TYR A 702 1.91 -3.30 3.04
C TYR A 702 1.64 -2.09 2.13
N ASN A 703 2.58 -1.17 2.04
CA ASN A 703 2.45 0.06 1.28
C ASN A 703 3.30 -0.01 0.00
N ALA A 704 2.70 -0.44 -1.09
CA ALA A 704 3.38 -0.54 -2.38
C ALA A 704 3.07 0.64 -3.31
N HIS A 705 2.48 1.71 -2.81
CA HIS A 705 1.97 2.77 -3.66
C HIS A 705 3.12 3.50 -4.40
N GLY A 706 4.16 3.91 -3.70
CA GLY A 706 5.32 4.56 -4.31
C GLY A 706 6.13 3.64 -5.22
N THR A 707 6.19 2.33 -4.91
CA THR A 707 6.79 1.32 -5.80
C THR A 707 6.03 1.23 -7.11
N HIS A 708 4.69 1.21 -7.07
CA HIS A 708 3.84 1.19 -8.24
C HIS A 708 3.99 2.47 -9.08
N VAL A 709 4.02 3.61 -8.43
CA VAL A 709 4.27 4.92 -9.05
C VAL A 709 5.64 4.95 -9.75
N ALA A 710 6.69 4.50 -9.07
CA ALA A 710 8.04 4.44 -9.64
C ALA A 710 8.12 3.55 -10.89
N GLY A 711 7.44 2.39 -10.88
CA GLY A 711 7.38 1.50 -12.02
C GLY A 711 6.67 2.12 -13.23
N THR A 712 5.58 2.83 -13.00
CA THR A 712 4.87 3.55 -14.08
C THR A 712 5.75 4.62 -14.73
N VAL A 713 6.62 5.29 -13.94
CA VAL A 713 7.62 6.22 -14.49
C VAL A 713 8.71 5.48 -15.26
N ALA A 714 9.37 4.49 -14.64
CA ALA A 714 10.68 4.02 -15.09
C ALA A 714 10.97 2.53 -14.90
N ALA A 715 9.96 1.65 -14.84
CA ALA A 715 10.24 0.21 -14.88
C ALA A 715 11.00 -0.16 -16.17
N GLN A 716 12.01 -1.01 -16.04
CA GLN A 716 12.89 -1.39 -17.13
C GLN A 716 12.14 -2.16 -18.24
N ARG A 717 12.43 -1.82 -19.48
CA ARG A 717 11.94 -2.56 -20.64
C ARG A 717 12.87 -3.72 -20.99
N ASN A 718 12.77 -4.83 -20.27
CA ASN A 718 13.70 -5.95 -20.37
C ASN A 718 13.12 -7.22 -21.02
N GLY A 719 11.80 -7.32 -21.18
CA GLY A 719 11.13 -8.44 -21.86
C GLY A 719 11.30 -9.81 -21.18
N VAL A 720 11.62 -9.83 -19.89
CA VAL A 720 11.89 -11.07 -19.15
C VAL A 720 11.14 -11.06 -17.84
N ASP A 721 10.13 -11.93 -17.71
CA ASP A 721 9.71 -12.42 -16.41
C ASP A 721 10.70 -13.46 -15.89
N ILE A 722 11.37 -13.16 -14.79
CA ILE A 722 12.47 -13.99 -14.28
C ILE A 722 11.98 -15.06 -13.28
N LEU A 723 10.83 -14.94 -12.64
CA LEU A 723 10.54 -15.75 -11.46
C LEU A 723 9.37 -16.72 -11.52
N THR A 724 8.31 -16.46 -12.22
CA THR A 724 7.12 -17.33 -12.10
C THR A 724 6.73 -18.10 -13.35
N GLY A 725 7.14 -17.70 -14.54
CA GLY A 725 6.65 -18.29 -15.81
C GLY A 725 5.12 -18.18 -15.97
N LEU A 726 4.44 -17.53 -15.03
CA LEU A 726 2.98 -17.37 -15.00
C LEU A 726 2.54 -16.05 -15.63
N PHE A 727 3.42 -15.05 -15.65
CA PHE A 727 3.15 -13.75 -16.26
C PHE A 727 4.31 -13.35 -17.18
N PRO A 728 4.21 -13.55 -18.48
CA PRO A 728 5.14 -12.94 -19.42
C PRO A 728 4.82 -11.42 -19.50
N ALA A 729 5.30 -10.65 -18.53
CA ALA A 729 5.06 -9.23 -18.48
C ALA A 729 6.12 -8.48 -19.30
N GLU A 730 5.76 -8.00 -20.46
CA GLU A 730 6.44 -6.85 -21.06
C GLU A 730 5.87 -5.57 -20.38
N MET A 731 6.03 -5.44 -19.05
CA MET A 731 5.78 -4.18 -18.38
C MET A 731 6.94 -3.23 -18.69
N SER A 732 6.64 -1.95 -18.85
CA SER A 732 7.64 -0.91 -19.10
C SER A 732 7.12 0.42 -18.57
N GLY A 733 7.95 1.15 -17.85
CA GLY A 733 7.68 2.55 -17.51
C GLY A 733 7.71 3.43 -18.78
N VAL A 734 7.06 4.60 -18.68
CA VAL A 734 7.02 5.59 -19.77
C VAL A 734 8.43 6.03 -20.18
N ALA A 735 9.30 6.27 -19.19
CA ALA A 735 10.70 6.68 -19.35
C ALA A 735 11.63 5.61 -18.77
N TYR A 736 11.64 4.42 -19.36
CA TYR A 736 12.22 3.19 -18.79
C TYR A 736 13.74 3.22 -18.54
N ASN A 737 14.44 4.27 -18.94
CA ASN A 737 15.85 4.53 -18.60
C ASN A 737 16.03 5.79 -17.72
N ALA A 738 14.95 6.39 -17.24
CA ALA A 738 15.06 7.46 -16.25
C ALA A 738 15.54 6.90 -14.89
N THR A 739 16.18 7.77 -14.11
CA THR A 739 16.65 7.41 -12.77
C THR A 739 15.59 7.80 -11.73
N ILE A 740 15.21 6.88 -10.88
CA ILE A 740 14.27 7.10 -9.77
C ILE A 740 15.04 7.46 -8.52
N MET A 741 14.72 8.61 -7.92
CA MET A 741 15.19 9.00 -6.58
C MET A 741 14.06 8.78 -5.57
N PRO A 742 14.15 7.74 -4.73
CA PRO A 742 13.16 7.47 -3.70
C PRO A 742 13.20 8.52 -2.59
N VAL A 743 12.05 9.09 -2.24
CA VAL A 743 11.92 10.05 -1.14
C VAL A 743 10.65 9.72 -0.38
N ARG A 744 10.76 9.05 0.76
CA ARG A 744 9.60 8.67 1.55
C ARG A 744 9.10 9.86 2.35
N VAL A 745 7.87 10.29 2.06
CA VAL A 745 7.19 11.44 2.67
C VAL A 745 5.75 11.13 3.10
N LEU A 746 5.25 9.93 2.84
CA LEU A 746 3.94 9.48 3.28
C LEU A 746 4.09 8.42 4.38
N GLY A 747 3.38 8.61 5.49
CA GLY A 747 3.37 7.75 6.66
C GLY A 747 2.34 8.22 7.69
N ASP A 748 2.32 7.59 8.85
CA ASP A 748 1.38 7.86 9.92
C ASP A 748 1.74 9.15 10.68
N TYR A 749 1.29 10.27 10.20
CA TYR A 749 1.48 11.56 10.87
C TYR A 749 0.36 11.85 11.87
N GLN A 750 0.72 12.34 13.06
CA GLN A 750 -0.25 12.78 14.07
C GLN A 750 -0.94 14.10 13.70
N THR A 751 -0.31 14.88 12.83
CA THR A 751 -0.82 16.19 12.42
C THR A 751 -0.48 16.51 10.96
N ARG A 752 -1.33 17.32 10.30
CA ARG A 752 -1.05 17.84 8.95
C ARG A 752 0.23 18.69 8.88
N ALA A 753 0.59 19.36 9.97
CA ALA A 753 1.79 20.16 10.00
C ALA A 753 3.05 19.30 9.87
N GLU A 754 3.03 18.10 10.44
CA GLU A 754 4.12 17.12 10.27
C GLU A 754 4.22 16.65 8.82
N ALA A 755 3.08 16.32 8.19
CA ALA A 755 3.05 15.98 6.78
C ALA A 755 3.56 17.12 5.88
N ASP A 756 3.14 18.37 6.13
CA ASP A 756 3.64 19.55 5.38
C ASP A 756 5.17 19.73 5.52
N VAL A 757 5.71 19.48 6.71
CA VAL A 757 7.17 19.51 6.97
C VAL A 757 7.89 18.41 6.18
N ALA A 758 7.40 17.17 6.21
CA ALA A 758 8.03 16.05 5.54
C ALA A 758 8.01 16.23 4.01
N ILE A 759 6.85 16.58 3.44
CA ILE A 759 6.72 16.84 1.99
C ILE A 759 7.62 17.99 1.56
N ALA A 760 7.62 19.11 2.28
CA ALA A 760 8.46 20.25 1.96
C ALA A 760 9.96 19.95 2.06
N SER A 761 10.35 19.16 3.05
CA SER A 761 11.75 18.71 3.22
C SER A 761 12.17 17.76 2.11
N GLY A 762 11.31 16.81 1.74
CA GLY A 762 11.53 15.89 0.63
C GLY A 762 11.67 16.61 -0.72
N ILE A 763 10.85 17.63 -0.99
CA ILE A 763 10.98 18.47 -2.18
C ILE A 763 12.36 19.14 -2.21
N ARG A 764 12.80 19.76 -1.11
CA ARG A 764 14.11 20.43 -1.04
C ARG A 764 15.26 19.45 -1.22
N TYR A 765 15.20 18.32 -0.53
CA TYR A 765 16.16 17.23 -0.67
C TYR A 765 16.31 16.80 -2.14
N ALA A 766 15.20 16.51 -2.79
CA ALA A 766 15.20 16.06 -4.19
C ALA A 766 15.85 17.11 -5.12
N VAL A 767 15.49 18.39 -4.96
CA VAL A 767 16.04 19.50 -5.75
C VAL A 767 17.54 19.67 -5.52
N GLU A 768 17.99 19.63 -4.28
CA GLU A 768 19.39 19.82 -3.90
C GLU A 768 20.27 18.63 -4.35
N ASN A 769 19.69 17.44 -4.48
CA ASN A 769 20.33 16.24 -5.02
C ASN A 769 20.13 16.05 -6.54
N GLY A 770 19.64 17.07 -7.23
CA GLY A 770 19.69 17.16 -8.70
C GLY A 770 18.53 16.52 -9.43
N ALA A 771 17.39 16.26 -8.77
CA ALA A 771 16.16 15.86 -9.46
C ALA A 771 15.72 16.95 -10.43
N GLN A 772 15.25 16.54 -11.62
CA GLN A 772 14.66 17.44 -12.61
C GLN A 772 13.12 17.37 -12.62
N VAL A 773 12.56 16.28 -12.10
CA VAL A 773 11.11 16.06 -12.01
C VAL A 773 10.77 15.60 -10.58
N LEU A 774 9.74 16.19 -10.01
CA LEU A 774 9.11 15.72 -8.77
C LEU A 774 7.82 15.02 -9.14
N GLN A 775 7.71 13.74 -8.84
CA GLN A 775 6.50 12.96 -8.97
C GLN A 775 5.85 12.85 -7.59
N MET A 776 4.61 13.32 -7.46
CA MET A 776 3.89 13.41 -6.19
C MET A 776 2.46 12.86 -6.35
N SER A 777 2.28 11.58 -6.06
CA SER A 777 0.96 10.93 -6.07
C SER A 777 0.28 11.00 -4.71
N LEU A 778 0.10 12.23 -4.22
CA LEU A 778 -0.41 12.52 -2.88
C LEU A 778 -1.35 13.72 -2.88
N GLY A 779 -2.28 13.77 -1.92
CA GLY A 779 -3.14 14.93 -1.75
C GLY A 779 -4.26 14.72 -0.73
N ILE A 780 -4.85 15.83 -0.30
CA ILE A 780 -6.03 15.89 0.58
C ILE A 780 -7.02 16.88 0.00
N TYR A 781 -8.26 16.46 -0.19
CA TYR A 781 -9.33 17.31 -0.71
C TYR A 781 -9.98 18.20 0.36
N LEU A 782 -10.19 17.65 1.56
CA LEU A 782 -10.91 18.33 2.62
C LEU A 782 -10.15 19.54 3.12
N ASP A 783 -10.88 20.68 3.14
CA ASP A 783 -10.49 21.96 3.71
C ASP A 783 -9.61 22.87 2.81
N ASN A 784 -9.74 24.19 3.00
CA ASN A 784 -8.79 25.22 2.57
C ASN A 784 -7.43 25.06 3.29
N SER A 785 -7.06 23.84 3.63
CA SER A 785 -5.83 23.53 4.35
C SER A 785 -4.64 23.87 3.49
N MET A 786 -4.01 24.93 3.89
CA MET A 786 -2.77 25.34 3.29
C MET A 786 -1.67 24.36 3.68
N PHE A 787 -0.90 23.97 2.69
CA PHE A 787 0.41 23.37 2.85
C PHE A 787 1.47 24.45 2.63
N PRO A 788 1.66 25.41 3.56
CA PRO A 788 2.46 26.60 3.30
C PRO A 788 3.93 26.29 3.11
N LEU A 789 4.46 25.23 3.75
CA LEU A 789 5.83 24.82 3.58
C LEU A 789 6.04 24.10 2.26
N THR A 790 5.10 23.25 1.87
CA THR A 790 5.06 22.60 0.56
C THR A 790 4.94 23.62 -0.57
N GLU A 791 4.06 24.63 -0.44
CA GLU A 791 3.95 25.73 -1.41
C GLU A 791 5.28 26.46 -1.58
N ALA A 792 5.95 26.83 -0.49
CA ALA A 792 7.25 27.47 -0.54
C ALA A 792 8.34 26.57 -1.14
N ALA A 793 8.30 25.26 -0.88
CA ALA A 793 9.24 24.31 -1.44
C ALA A 793 9.01 24.08 -2.95
N LEU A 794 7.75 24.01 -3.42
CA LEU A 794 7.44 23.95 -4.84
C LEU A 794 7.85 25.23 -5.60
N ALA A 795 7.66 26.40 -4.97
CA ALA A 795 8.16 27.65 -5.54
C ALA A 795 9.70 27.63 -5.69
N TYR A 796 10.41 27.15 -4.68
CA TYR A 796 11.85 26.93 -4.75
C TYR A 796 12.24 25.93 -5.84
N ALA A 797 11.57 24.78 -5.93
CA ALA A 797 11.83 23.80 -6.98
C ALA A 797 11.70 24.40 -8.37
N ARG A 798 10.63 25.16 -8.61
CA ARG A 798 10.41 25.87 -9.87
C ARG A 798 11.52 26.90 -10.19
N GLU A 799 11.97 27.65 -9.20
CA GLU A 799 13.09 28.59 -9.37
C GLU A 799 14.41 27.88 -9.74
N GLN A 800 14.61 26.65 -9.25
CA GLN A 800 15.76 25.81 -9.60
C GLN A 800 15.59 25.08 -10.95
N GLY A 801 14.44 25.23 -11.63
CA GLY A 801 14.19 24.61 -12.93
C GLY A 801 13.57 23.22 -12.85
N VAL A 802 13.10 22.77 -11.70
CA VAL A 802 12.51 21.47 -11.46
C VAL A 802 11.00 21.49 -11.74
N VAL A 803 10.49 20.48 -12.42
CA VAL A 803 9.07 20.35 -12.80
C VAL A 803 8.34 19.47 -11.77
N ALA A 804 7.29 19.97 -11.15
CA ALA A 804 6.44 19.19 -10.26
C ALA A 804 5.19 18.65 -10.98
N VAL A 805 4.93 17.35 -10.85
CA VAL A 805 3.76 16.65 -11.39
C VAL A 805 3.01 16.01 -10.23
N ILE A 806 1.74 16.38 -10.05
CA ILE A 806 0.97 16.05 -8.84
C ILE A 806 -0.40 15.50 -9.24
N SER A 807 -0.84 14.40 -8.61
CA SER A 807 -2.16 13.80 -8.81
C SER A 807 -3.30 14.73 -8.39
N ALA A 808 -4.36 14.83 -9.20
CA ALA A 808 -5.45 15.78 -8.96
C ALA A 808 -6.36 15.40 -7.77
N GLY A 809 -6.37 14.14 -7.35
CA GLY A 809 -7.24 13.59 -6.31
C GLY A 809 -8.41 12.77 -6.85
N ASN A 810 -9.06 12.00 -5.98
CA ASN A 810 -10.03 10.94 -6.33
C ASN A 810 -11.41 11.15 -5.69
N GLU A 811 -11.78 12.38 -5.36
CA GLU A 811 -12.93 12.68 -4.51
C GLU A 811 -14.14 13.22 -5.27
N ARG A 812 -14.12 13.20 -6.62
CA ARG A 812 -15.22 13.78 -7.41
C ARG A 812 -16.54 13.05 -7.20
N ASP A 813 -16.56 11.74 -7.25
CA ASP A 813 -17.79 10.94 -7.12
C ASP A 813 -18.21 10.73 -5.66
N THR A 814 -17.27 10.74 -4.72
CA THR A 814 -17.55 10.51 -3.30
C THR A 814 -17.86 11.80 -2.54
N PHE A 815 -17.13 12.87 -2.80
CA PHE A 815 -17.25 14.14 -2.07
C PHE A 815 -17.70 15.32 -2.96
N GLY A 816 -18.03 15.07 -4.24
CA GLY A 816 -18.41 16.14 -5.16
C GLY A 816 -17.32 17.16 -5.42
N ALA A 817 -16.05 16.71 -5.46
CA ALA A 817 -14.92 17.61 -5.67
C ALA A 817 -15.08 18.46 -6.94
N THR A 818 -14.81 19.73 -6.85
CA THR A 818 -14.96 20.72 -7.93
C THR A 818 -13.64 21.33 -8.40
N ARG A 819 -12.53 20.90 -7.80
CA ARG A 819 -11.16 21.34 -8.10
C ARG A 819 -10.16 20.25 -7.69
N PRO A 820 -8.88 20.35 -8.09
CA PRO A 820 -7.85 19.46 -7.61
C PRO A 820 -7.68 19.52 -6.08
N SER A 821 -7.25 18.42 -5.49
CA SER A 821 -6.82 18.33 -4.09
C SER A 821 -5.57 19.15 -3.84
N ASN A 822 -5.28 19.52 -2.59
CA ASN A 822 -4.01 20.12 -2.24
C ASN A 822 -2.94 18.99 -2.03
N PRO A 823 -1.67 19.16 -2.52
CA PRO A 823 -1.09 20.37 -3.10
C PRO A 823 -1.28 20.55 -4.63
N ALA A 824 -1.90 19.61 -5.36
CA ALA A 824 -2.10 19.74 -6.82
C ALA A 824 -2.80 21.04 -7.22
N PHE A 825 -3.69 21.57 -6.36
CA PHE A 825 -4.36 22.84 -6.60
C PHE A 825 -3.40 24.03 -6.71
N LEU A 826 -2.15 23.91 -6.24
CA LEU A 826 -1.10 24.93 -6.43
C LEU A 826 -0.70 25.11 -7.91
N ALA A 827 -1.17 24.25 -8.80
CA ALA A 827 -1.13 24.46 -10.24
C ALA A 827 -1.78 25.79 -10.64
N ASN A 828 -2.77 26.30 -9.89
CA ASN A 828 -3.39 27.60 -10.11
C ASN A 828 -2.42 28.79 -9.95
N GLN A 829 -1.29 28.56 -9.30
CA GLN A 829 -0.18 29.49 -9.14
C GLN A 829 1.00 29.16 -10.08
N ASN A 830 0.81 28.22 -11.00
CA ASN A 830 1.84 27.65 -11.87
C ASN A 830 3.01 26.98 -11.09
N LEU A 831 2.75 26.40 -9.92
CA LEU A 831 3.79 25.71 -9.12
C LEU A 831 3.89 24.23 -9.44
N ALA A 832 2.91 23.67 -10.15
CA ALA A 832 2.85 22.26 -10.51
C ALA A 832 2.02 22.05 -11.78
N ILE A 833 2.10 20.84 -12.33
CA ILE A 833 1.17 20.26 -13.30
C ILE A 833 0.25 19.32 -12.54
N ALA A 834 -1.04 19.60 -12.51
CA ALA A 834 -2.04 18.70 -11.94
C ALA A 834 -2.44 17.64 -12.96
N VAL A 835 -2.67 16.40 -12.52
CA VAL A 835 -2.98 15.28 -13.41
C VAL A 835 -4.24 14.56 -12.96
N GLY A 836 -5.25 14.56 -13.84
CA GLY A 836 -6.47 13.78 -13.70
C GLY A 836 -6.36 12.42 -14.40
N ALA A 837 -7.32 11.53 -14.14
CA ALA A 837 -7.32 10.15 -14.61
C ALA A 837 -8.35 9.91 -15.71
N VAL A 838 -7.95 9.17 -16.76
CA VAL A 838 -8.83 8.56 -17.75
C VAL A 838 -8.68 7.04 -17.75
N THR A 839 -9.70 6.34 -18.24
CA THR A 839 -9.64 4.91 -18.53
C THR A 839 -8.83 4.65 -19.80
N GLN A 840 -8.50 3.39 -20.05
CA GLN A 840 -7.82 2.95 -21.27
C GLN A 840 -8.63 3.18 -22.57
N ASP A 841 -9.95 3.42 -22.45
CA ASP A 841 -10.83 3.78 -23.54
C ASP A 841 -11.02 5.30 -23.67
N ASN A 842 -10.13 6.09 -23.06
CA ASN A 842 -10.14 7.56 -23.03
C ASN A 842 -11.44 8.14 -22.43
N GLN A 843 -12.00 7.48 -21.40
CA GLN A 843 -13.12 8.02 -20.64
C GLN A 843 -12.59 8.66 -19.36
N LEU A 844 -13.08 9.85 -19.02
CA LEU A 844 -12.74 10.50 -17.75
C LEU A 844 -13.24 9.64 -16.59
N ALA A 845 -12.34 9.23 -15.71
CA ALA A 845 -12.69 8.42 -14.54
C ALA A 845 -13.67 9.17 -13.62
N THR A 846 -14.66 8.47 -13.08
CA THR A 846 -15.72 9.07 -12.25
C THR A 846 -15.18 9.77 -11.02
N PHE A 847 -14.17 9.18 -10.41
CA PHE A 847 -13.52 9.68 -9.21
C PHE A 847 -12.59 10.89 -9.45
N SER A 848 -12.07 11.05 -10.68
CA SER A 848 -11.02 12.03 -10.97
C SER A 848 -11.47 13.46 -10.67
N ASN A 849 -10.79 14.14 -9.77
CA ASN A 849 -11.08 15.53 -9.44
C ASN A 849 -10.95 16.44 -10.66
N PRO A 850 -11.90 17.36 -10.85
CA PRO A 850 -11.90 18.23 -12.00
C PRO A 850 -10.86 19.35 -11.91
N ALA A 851 -10.56 19.97 -13.06
CA ALA A 851 -9.72 21.16 -13.11
C ALA A 851 -10.36 22.39 -12.42
N GLY A 852 -11.68 22.42 -12.39
CA GLY A 852 -12.44 23.57 -11.92
C GLY A 852 -12.65 24.64 -13.00
N PRO A 853 -13.41 25.70 -12.69
CA PRO A 853 -13.82 26.69 -13.69
C PRO A 853 -12.70 27.66 -14.09
N ASN A 854 -11.62 27.74 -13.31
CA ASN A 854 -10.50 28.61 -13.58
C ASN A 854 -9.35 27.85 -14.23
N PRO A 855 -8.88 28.29 -15.42
CA PRO A 855 -7.78 27.60 -16.10
C PRO A 855 -6.53 27.46 -15.22
N LEU A 856 -6.01 26.26 -15.16
CA LEU A 856 -4.74 25.91 -14.50
C LEU A 856 -4.07 24.80 -15.30
N PRO A 857 -2.76 24.58 -15.19
CA PRO A 857 -2.04 23.49 -15.83
C PRO A 857 -2.52 22.12 -15.33
N LEU A 858 -3.66 21.64 -15.87
CA LEU A 858 -4.16 20.29 -15.65
C LEU A 858 -4.28 19.57 -16.98
N VAL A 859 -3.74 18.37 -17.02
CA VAL A 859 -3.87 17.39 -18.10
C VAL A 859 -4.36 16.07 -17.55
N VAL A 860 -4.76 15.14 -18.40
CA VAL A 860 -5.17 13.80 -17.98
C VAL A 860 -4.27 12.74 -18.60
N ALA A 861 -4.16 11.60 -17.93
CA ALA A 861 -3.44 10.43 -18.40
C ALA A 861 -4.15 9.14 -17.92
N PRO A 862 -3.80 7.95 -18.44
CA PRO A 862 -4.34 6.68 -17.95
C PRO A 862 -4.14 6.53 -16.44
N GLY A 863 -5.23 6.20 -15.72
CA GLY A 863 -5.22 6.06 -14.27
C GLY A 863 -6.21 5.01 -13.75
N VAL A 864 -6.75 4.15 -14.63
CA VAL A 864 -7.67 3.08 -14.27
C VAL A 864 -7.09 1.75 -14.72
N ASP A 865 -7.02 0.79 -13.80
CA ASP A 865 -6.44 -0.55 -14.03
C ASP A 865 -5.01 -0.47 -14.61
N VAL A 866 -4.18 0.37 -14.04
CA VAL A 866 -2.79 0.55 -14.44
C VAL A 866 -1.93 -0.54 -13.83
N LEU A 867 -1.30 -1.36 -14.69
CA LEU A 867 -0.35 -2.39 -14.28
C LEU A 867 1.02 -1.76 -14.02
N SER A 868 1.59 -2.01 -12.85
CA SER A 868 2.94 -1.56 -12.50
C SER A 868 3.60 -2.48 -11.46
N THR A 869 4.85 -2.16 -11.10
CA THR A 869 5.63 -2.87 -10.07
C THR A 869 4.95 -2.78 -8.70
N ASP A 870 5.02 -3.85 -7.94
CA ASP A 870 4.51 -3.93 -6.57
C ASP A 870 5.59 -4.49 -5.63
N LEU A 871 5.31 -4.61 -4.33
CA LEU A 871 6.25 -5.22 -3.38
C LEU A 871 6.59 -6.67 -3.73
N TYR A 872 7.69 -7.14 -3.19
CA TYR A 872 8.12 -8.55 -3.29
C TYR A 872 8.38 -9.05 -4.73
N GLN A 873 8.77 -8.13 -5.63
CA GLN A 873 9.05 -8.44 -7.05
C GLN A 873 7.77 -8.82 -7.82
N ASP A 874 6.61 -8.37 -7.37
CA ASP A 874 5.33 -8.62 -7.98
C ASP A 874 4.86 -7.43 -8.83
N TYR A 875 3.71 -7.57 -9.49
CA TYR A 875 3.08 -6.55 -10.31
C TYR A 875 1.59 -6.54 -10.02
N ASN A 876 1.03 -5.34 -9.87
CA ASN A 876 -0.38 -5.21 -9.52
C ASN A 876 -1.08 -4.15 -10.37
N PHE A 877 -2.41 -4.27 -10.46
CA PHE A 877 -3.27 -3.26 -11.06
C PHE A 877 -3.74 -2.29 -9.98
N ARG A 878 -3.58 -1.00 -10.25
CA ARG A 878 -4.09 0.04 -9.35
C ARG A 878 -4.86 1.10 -10.12
N THR A 879 -5.82 1.73 -9.43
CA THR A 879 -6.71 2.76 -9.98
C THR A 879 -6.63 4.02 -9.14
N GLY A 880 -6.44 5.17 -9.79
CA GLY A 880 -6.39 6.48 -9.15
C GLY A 880 -5.69 7.52 -10.01
N THR A 881 -5.88 8.80 -9.70
CA THR A 881 -5.06 9.89 -10.26
C THR A 881 -3.59 9.73 -9.87
N SER A 882 -3.31 8.98 -8.82
CA SER A 882 -1.97 8.55 -8.40
C SER A 882 -1.25 7.72 -9.45
N MET A 883 -1.97 6.97 -10.28
CA MET A 883 -1.42 6.18 -11.40
C MET A 883 -1.34 7.00 -12.69
N ALA A 884 -2.16 8.03 -12.83
CA ALA A 884 -2.11 8.95 -13.97
C ALA A 884 -0.90 9.90 -13.90
N ALA A 885 -0.60 10.44 -12.72
CA ALA A 885 0.49 11.40 -12.54
C ALA A 885 1.88 10.86 -12.96
N PRO A 886 2.29 9.63 -12.61
CA PRO A 886 3.58 9.10 -13.03
C PRO A 886 3.70 8.90 -14.54
N HIS A 887 2.62 8.68 -15.28
CA HIS A 887 2.64 8.69 -16.74
C HIS A 887 3.10 10.04 -17.27
N VAL A 888 2.55 11.12 -16.73
CA VAL A 888 2.93 12.50 -17.11
C VAL A 888 4.35 12.81 -16.67
N ALA A 889 4.78 12.40 -15.49
CA ALA A 889 6.16 12.58 -15.02
C ALA A 889 7.15 11.86 -15.96
N GLY A 890 6.82 10.65 -16.43
CA GLY A 890 7.59 9.96 -17.46
C GLY A 890 7.65 10.72 -18.78
N VAL A 891 6.53 11.30 -19.24
CA VAL A 891 6.55 12.14 -20.47
C VAL A 891 7.44 13.38 -20.27
N VAL A 892 7.38 14.02 -19.11
CA VAL A 892 8.25 15.15 -18.77
C VAL A 892 9.72 14.71 -18.80
N ALA A 893 10.06 13.52 -18.29
CA ALA A 893 11.40 12.98 -18.36
C ALA A 893 11.87 12.77 -19.82
N LEU A 894 11.01 12.23 -20.69
CA LEU A 894 11.30 12.10 -22.12
C LEU A 894 11.53 13.46 -22.81
N MET A 895 10.74 14.49 -22.43
CA MET A 895 10.92 15.86 -22.95
C MET A 895 12.24 16.47 -22.51
N LEU A 896 12.65 16.27 -21.24
CA LEU A 896 13.89 16.81 -20.68
C LEU A 896 15.12 16.07 -21.23
N GLU A 897 15.05 14.77 -21.49
CA GLU A 897 16.11 14.06 -22.26
C GLU A 897 16.24 14.67 -23.65
N ALA A 898 15.13 14.88 -24.35
CA ALA A 898 15.11 15.42 -25.70
C ALA A 898 15.62 16.88 -25.77
N ASN A 899 15.30 17.67 -24.76
CA ASN A 899 15.73 19.07 -24.64
C ASN A 899 15.95 19.48 -23.18
N PRO A 900 17.16 19.30 -22.62
CA PRO A 900 17.46 19.60 -21.22
C PRO A 900 17.47 21.09 -20.88
N THR A 901 17.21 21.97 -21.84
CA THR A 901 17.17 23.43 -21.58
C THR A 901 15.76 23.97 -21.33
N LEU A 902 14.75 23.10 -21.35
CA LEU A 902 13.38 23.50 -21.08
C LEU A 902 13.23 23.97 -19.62
N THR A 903 12.59 25.11 -19.46
CA THR A 903 12.15 25.59 -18.16
C THR A 903 10.82 24.95 -17.76
N PRO A 904 10.46 24.89 -16.46
CA PRO A 904 9.16 24.34 -16.01
C PRO A 904 7.97 24.98 -16.75
N GLY A 905 7.97 26.29 -16.92
CA GLY A 905 6.90 26.96 -17.67
C GLY A 905 6.83 26.60 -19.16
N GLN A 906 7.98 26.25 -19.78
CA GLN A 906 7.97 25.75 -21.16
C GLN A 906 7.46 24.31 -21.23
N VAL A 907 7.80 23.46 -20.29
CA VAL A 907 7.26 22.10 -20.18
C VAL A 907 5.75 22.14 -20.00
N GLU A 908 5.26 22.92 -19.04
CA GLU A 908 3.82 23.16 -18.82
C GLU A 908 3.11 23.62 -20.11
N GLN A 909 3.68 24.63 -20.79
CA GLN A 909 3.07 25.18 -22.00
C GLN A 909 3.04 24.17 -23.15
N ILE A 910 4.11 23.37 -23.33
CA ILE A 910 4.15 22.31 -24.34
C ILE A 910 3.07 21.26 -24.05
N LEU A 911 2.95 20.80 -22.81
CA LEU A 911 1.92 19.82 -22.45
C LEU A 911 0.52 20.36 -22.71
N ILE A 912 0.26 21.62 -22.36
CA ILE A 912 -1.02 22.32 -22.61
C ILE A 912 -1.29 22.42 -24.12
N ASP A 913 -0.31 22.84 -24.91
CA ASP A 913 -0.46 23.07 -26.35
C ASP A 913 -0.67 21.78 -27.13
N THR A 914 -0.15 20.67 -26.63
CA THR A 914 -0.12 19.36 -27.34
C THR A 914 -1.12 18.36 -26.77
N ALA A 915 -1.72 18.65 -25.61
CA ALA A 915 -2.79 17.82 -25.05
C ALA A 915 -4.00 17.72 -25.98
N GLN A 916 -4.65 16.57 -25.95
CA GLN A 916 -5.77 16.25 -26.83
C GLN A 916 -7.09 16.24 -26.02
N PRO A 917 -7.90 17.31 -26.12
CA PRO A 917 -9.21 17.31 -25.46
C PRO A 917 -10.27 16.51 -26.23
N GLU A 918 -10.02 16.26 -27.55
CA GLU A 918 -10.94 15.53 -28.40
C GLU A 918 -10.98 14.04 -28.08
N GLY A 919 -12.16 13.46 -28.07
CA GLY A 919 -12.35 12.01 -27.81
C GLY A 919 -12.43 11.62 -26.35
N ILE A 920 -12.24 12.54 -25.40
CA ILE A 920 -12.50 12.27 -24.00
C ILE A 920 -14.01 12.26 -23.78
N THR A 921 -14.53 11.12 -23.30
CA THR A 921 -15.93 10.97 -22.89
C THR A 921 -16.01 10.78 -21.37
N LEU A 922 -17.21 10.80 -20.80
CA LEU A 922 -17.39 10.52 -19.37
C LEU A 922 -17.51 9.02 -19.16
N ALA A 923 -16.83 8.50 -18.15
CA ALA A 923 -17.12 7.16 -17.62
C ALA A 923 -18.43 7.24 -16.83
N VAL A 924 -19.24 6.19 -16.91
CA VAL A 924 -20.44 5.98 -16.10
C VAL A 924 -20.21 4.70 -15.33
N ALA A 925 -20.40 4.73 -13.99
CA ALA A 925 -20.18 3.58 -13.12
C ALA A 925 -21.28 2.50 -13.30
#